data_7fc51b2bfd0b0e55af37aab8d5f69966
#
_entry.id   7fc51b2bfd0b0e55af37aab8d5f69966
#
_cell.length_a   1.000
_cell.length_b   1.000
_cell.length_c   1.000
_cell.angle_alpha   90.00
_cell.angle_beta   90.00
_cell.angle_gamma   90.00
#
_symmetry.space_group_name_H-M   'P 1'
#
loop_
_entity.id
_entity.type
_entity.pdbx_description
1 polymer ?
#
loop_
_entity_poly.entity_id
_entity_poly.type
_entity_poly.pdbx_seq_one_letter_code
_entity_poly.pdbx_strand_id
1 'polypeptide(L)'
;MRKKLLVVSLLLSVLEIAITAQEKPARRMNYFPEGRDIVCVNGQNRYTRALYGGHTLFRLETSDRPIFATYNNEKSKNIRFYLTHRGLTLRLDSTDYCEARYQGGWRGYKVRDKRWGSAELQVNSLARLDNEGAIWQFKASGFEGDVKLSVKMCQTAVLKMNRGGDLGLVPRSNFDPSQDEKGLKTLEWDATGETYLVFSDNEMLEHPTTEKGREIYTLTDEGRKAIVERVEFITPDPYINTLGANICAAADGTWDGQTWQHGAIGWRVPLAGWRGGYSGDALGWPERQKSHFDAYTKSIVTDVPQIYPQPSQDTKNLLARAEKKWGTGMYSNGYLCRLPGRNDVMNHYDMNLNFFDELFWHFRYDTDTTYLRKMWPYIKLHLEWEKRNWDADGDHLYDAYCCIWASDALYYNGGNVTHSSAYNYKGNRFAARIAELLGEDPTPWQQEADAILKAMNRRLWLKDEGHWAEFEDLMGEKRLHKSAAVWSIYTPIDCDACTSEQAWMATEYVDREIPHIPIRIKDSDMDGKYQTVATTNWLPYDWSTNNVAHEEVMNTALAYFQAGRSEQGFNLLMADILDGMFLGQSPGNFGQISYYDKARSEAYRDFADNVGISSRTLINGLFGILPDALFGKCYIKPAFPKEWDSCSIRTPFLSYKFHRTATQDIYEIEQNFAQPLQMIVKTSIGRGVFVETEGISDKKQIIVVDRTNLPKGKRNTIVNSSRTLDESQQYLTKMGLDEPTPSAKFKTIDISKYFNANVDDIFKNEYLSPRPPYTTLEMPLHGIGQWCHPERMVTIEDDGFRAKINKKLFDTGLGFSFISPTTGHNIVYTSLWDNYPDSIDIPLKGKANAAWLLMAGSTNEMQSRIDNGLVIANYTDGTQDTLRLENPINWCPIEQDYYLDGLAFTAAEKRPYRVHLGSGTVSRHLAPIVGICNWEGKTRKDLYSAEPQIIENGAAQMLKMPLNPKKSLRRLQLRTLSNDVVIGIMGITLESAPK
;
A
#
# COMPACT_ATOMS: atom_id res chain seq x y z
N MET A 1 -7.45 -14.54 53.28
CA MET A 1 -7.92 -14.68 51.88
C MET A 1 -8.58 -13.41 51.35
N ARG A 2 -9.46 -12.71 52.07
CA ARG A 2 -10.12 -11.47 51.56
C ARG A 2 -9.18 -10.29 51.22
N LYS A 3 -8.02 -10.14 51.91
CA LYS A 3 -7.04 -9.08 51.60
C LYS A 3 -6.20 -9.36 50.34
N LYS A 4 -6.01 -10.63 49.96
CA LYS A 4 -5.30 -10.99 48.70
C LYS A 4 -6.18 -10.83 47.47
N LEU A 5 -7.50 -11.05 47.59
CA LEU A 5 -8.46 -10.78 46.53
C LEU A 5 -8.61 -9.28 46.23
N LEU A 6 -8.54 -8.43 47.29
CA LEU A 6 -8.63 -6.97 47.08
C LEU A 6 -7.40 -6.39 46.36
N VAL A 7 -6.22 -6.96 46.62
CA VAL A 7 -4.98 -6.51 45.99
C VAL A 7 -4.90 -6.99 44.53
N VAL A 8 -5.43 -8.18 44.21
CA VAL A 8 -5.52 -8.67 42.85
C VAL A 8 -6.58 -7.89 42.06
N SER A 9 -7.70 -7.51 42.67
CA SER A 9 -8.72 -6.67 42.03
C SER A 9 -8.24 -5.23 41.83
N LEU A 10 -7.43 -4.66 42.76
CA LEU A 10 -6.80 -3.35 42.59
C LEU A 10 -5.64 -3.37 41.56
N LEU A 11 -4.90 -4.49 41.45
CA LEU A 11 -3.90 -4.68 40.41
C LEU A 11 -4.53 -4.88 39.02
N LEU A 12 -5.68 -5.51 38.94
CA LEU A 12 -6.44 -5.62 37.70
C LEU A 12 -7.06 -4.28 37.27
N SER A 13 -7.56 -3.48 38.22
CA SER A 13 -8.07 -2.12 37.91
C SER A 13 -6.99 -1.09 37.62
N VAL A 14 -5.75 -1.34 38.05
CA VAL A 14 -4.57 -0.50 37.66
C VAL A 14 -3.96 -0.95 36.32
N LEU A 15 -4.23 -2.19 35.86
CA LEU A 15 -3.87 -2.63 34.54
C LEU A 15 -4.89 -2.18 33.45
N GLU A 16 -6.06 -1.69 33.82
CA GLU A 16 -6.98 -1.02 32.89
C GLU A 16 -6.55 0.40 32.49
N ILE A 17 -5.53 0.95 33.13
CA ILE A 17 -4.95 2.26 32.80
C ILE A 17 -3.68 2.04 32.04
N ALA A 18 -3.75 2.19 30.75
CA ALA A 18 -2.70 2.39 29.73
C ALA A 18 -2.55 1.24 28.72
N ILE A 19 -3.61 0.93 27.99
CA ILE A 19 -3.43 0.72 26.56
C ILE A 19 -3.86 2.04 25.89
N THR A 20 -3.20 3.12 26.22
CA THR A 20 -3.07 4.26 25.33
C THR A 20 -2.37 3.71 24.10
N ALA A 21 -2.97 3.95 22.94
CA ALA A 21 -2.32 3.70 21.67
C ALA A 21 -0.86 4.14 21.81
N GLN A 22 0.08 3.21 21.71
CA GLN A 22 1.47 3.54 21.91
C GLN A 22 1.88 4.29 20.64
N GLU A 23 1.84 5.63 20.69
CA GLU A 23 2.32 6.46 19.59
C GLU A 23 3.70 5.95 19.18
N LYS A 24 3.90 5.75 17.88
CA LYS A 24 5.24 5.43 17.41
C LYS A 24 6.17 6.58 17.81
N PRO A 25 7.35 6.30 18.39
CA PRO A 25 8.22 7.33 18.90
C PRO A 25 8.72 8.24 17.76
N ALA A 26 8.91 9.52 18.08
CA ALA A 26 9.56 10.46 17.17
C ALA A 26 10.97 9.95 16.82
N ARG A 27 11.28 9.90 15.53
CA ARG A 27 12.58 9.45 15.02
C ARG A 27 13.54 10.63 14.92
N ARG A 28 14.82 10.37 15.08
CA ARG A 28 15.86 11.34 14.70
C ARG A 28 16.11 11.26 13.21
N MET A 29 16.34 12.40 12.60
CA MET A 29 16.83 12.46 11.23
C MET A 29 18.27 11.94 11.20
N ASN A 30 18.49 10.88 10.43
CA ASN A 30 19.79 10.24 10.27
C ASN A 30 20.55 10.76 9.05
N TYR A 31 19.81 11.23 8.07
CA TYR A 31 20.32 11.66 6.77
C TYR A 31 19.85 13.07 6.48
N PHE A 32 20.69 13.86 5.81
CA PHE A 32 20.44 15.27 5.52
C PHE A 32 20.76 15.57 4.06
N PRO A 33 20.00 16.44 3.39
CA PRO A 33 20.33 16.86 2.04
C PRO A 33 21.47 17.88 2.04
N GLU A 34 22.44 17.73 1.11
CA GLU A 34 23.47 18.71 0.83
C GLU A 34 23.73 18.77 -0.66
N GLY A 35 23.18 19.79 -1.32
CA GLY A 35 23.14 19.87 -2.78
C GLY A 35 22.32 18.73 -3.37
N ARG A 36 22.96 17.83 -4.11
CA ARG A 36 22.32 16.62 -4.68
C ARG A 36 22.62 15.36 -3.87
N ASP A 37 23.44 15.47 -2.81
CA ASP A 37 23.84 14.35 -1.98
C ASP A 37 22.93 14.19 -0.77
N ILE A 38 22.83 12.96 -0.30
CA ILE A 38 22.27 12.62 1.01
C ILE A 38 23.45 12.29 1.93
N VAL A 39 23.59 13.04 3.02
CA VAL A 39 24.76 13.01 3.90
C VAL A 39 24.38 12.45 5.27
N CYS A 40 25.29 11.66 5.85
CA CYS A 40 25.21 11.16 7.20
C CYS A 40 26.56 11.30 7.90
N VAL A 41 26.58 11.82 9.14
CA VAL A 41 27.81 11.96 9.93
C VAL A 41 27.75 11.02 11.13
N ASN A 42 28.80 10.19 11.26
CA ASN A 42 28.93 9.20 12.32
C ASN A 42 27.73 8.24 12.47
N GLY A 43 27.06 7.94 11.38
CA GLY A 43 25.99 6.97 11.36
C GLY A 43 26.44 5.57 11.80
N GLN A 44 25.48 4.76 12.24
CA GLN A 44 25.74 3.44 12.81
C GLN A 44 25.04 2.30 12.06
N ASN A 45 24.20 2.64 11.10
CA ASN A 45 23.42 1.64 10.37
C ASN A 45 24.31 0.90 9.36
N ARG A 46 24.12 -0.42 9.28
CA ARG A 46 24.87 -1.28 8.37
C ARG A 46 23.95 -1.76 7.23
N TYR A 47 24.55 -1.91 6.04
CA TYR A 47 23.87 -2.45 4.86
C TYR A 47 22.59 -1.70 4.53
N THR A 48 22.72 -0.39 4.49
CA THR A 48 21.60 0.53 4.36
C THR A 48 21.27 0.86 2.90
N ARG A 49 22.25 0.72 2.01
CA ARG A 49 22.05 1.08 0.60
C ARG A 49 22.79 0.15 -0.34
N ALA A 50 22.06 -0.42 -1.28
CA ALA A 50 22.58 -1.18 -2.39
C ALA A 50 23.00 -0.26 -3.55
N LEU A 51 24.14 -0.55 -4.17
CA LEU A 51 24.54 -0.02 -5.46
C LEU A 51 24.35 -1.14 -6.49
N TYR A 52 23.63 -0.83 -7.57
CA TYR A 52 23.27 -1.79 -8.60
C TYR A 52 24.30 -1.83 -9.71
N GLY A 53 24.52 -2.98 -10.33
CA GLY A 53 25.43 -3.14 -11.43
C GLY A 53 24.90 -4.10 -12.48
N GLY A 54 25.05 -3.76 -13.76
CA GLY A 54 24.91 -4.66 -14.90
C GLY A 54 23.55 -5.29 -15.18
N HIS A 55 22.46 -4.80 -14.61
CA HIS A 55 21.10 -5.36 -14.74
C HIS A 55 20.95 -6.81 -14.24
N THR A 56 21.93 -7.29 -13.49
CA THR A 56 21.93 -8.62 -12.87
C THR A 56 21.43 -8.60 -11.43
N LEU A 57 21.50 -9.74 -10.74
CA LEU A 57 21.22 -9.83 -9.30
C LEU A 57 22.35 -9.23 -8.45
N PHE A 58 23.51 -8.92 -9.04
CA PHE A 58 24.64 -8.37 -8.29
C PHE A 58 24.31 -7.00 -7.72
N ARG A 59 24.73 -6.81 -6.48
CA ARG A 59 24.74 -5.51 -5.85
C ARG A 59 25.88 -5.38 -4.85
N LEU A 60 26.36 -4.15 -4.66
CA LEU A 60 27.26 -3.79 -3.60
C LEU A 60 26.46 -3.17 -2.44
N GLU A 61 26.31 -3.87 -1.33
CA GLU A 61 25.72 -3.32 -0.11
C GLU A 61 26.72 -2.39 0.58
N THR A 62 26.25 -1.19 0.91
CA THR A 62 27.01 -0.16 1.60
C THR A 62 26.36 0.19 2.93
N SER A 63 27.12 0.83 3.82
CA SER A 63 26.69 1.18 5.18
C SER A 63 26.93 2.65 5.48
N ASP A 64 26.53 3.14 6.66
CA ASP A 64 26.84 4.51 7.09
C ASP A 64 28.34 4.71 7.39
N ARG A 65 29.07 3.62 7.50
CA ARG A 65 30.53 3.58 7.62
C ARG A 65 31.13 2.65 6.56
N PRO A 66 32.43 2.69 6.27
CA PRO A 66 33.04 1.86 5.24
C PRO A 66 33.01 0.34 5.56
N ILE A 67 31.80 -0.20 5.59
CA ILE A 67 31.48 -1.62 5.68
C ILE A 67 30.67 -1.98 4.44
N PHE A 68 31.11 -3.03 3.77
CA PHE A 68 30.52 -3.47 2.52
C PHE A 68 30.18 -4.95 2.54
N ALA A 69 29.23 -5.34 1.71
CA ALA A 69 29.03 -6.72 1.33
C ALA A 69 28.72 -6.78 -0.17
N THR A 70 29.18 -7.83 -0.82
CA THR A 70 28.70 -8.16 -2.16
C THR A 70 27.58 -9.15 -2.04
N TYR A 71 26.54 -8.99 -2.86
CA TYR A 71 25.47 -9.95 -2.99
C TYR A 71 25.40 -10.38 -4.45
N ASN A 72 25.45 -11.67 -4.66
CA ASN A 72 25.14 -12.32 -5.91
C ASN A 72 24.57 -13.71 -5.57
N ASN A 73 23.29 -13.74 -5.18
CA ASN A 73 22.61 -14.95 -4.77
C ASN A 73 23.39 -15.75 -3.70
N GLU A 74 23.95 -16.91 -4.03
CA GLU A 74 24.67 -17.78 -3.08
C GLU A 74 26.15 -17.43 -2.86
N LYS A 75 26.65 -16.40 -3.56
CA LYS A 75 28.08 -16.00 -3.54
C LYS A 75 28.38 -14.74 -2.73
N SER A 76 27.54 -14.43 -1.74
CA SER A 76 27.68 -13.20 -0.95
C SER A 76 28.92 -13.20 -0.08
N LYS A 77 29.64 -12.07 -0.03
CA LYS A 77 30.85 -11.84 0.77
C LYS A 77 30.76 -10.57 1.57
N ASN A 78 31.32 -10.61 2.78
CA ASN A 78 31.60 -9.40 3.55
C ASN A 78 32.99 -8.85 3.19
N ILE A 79 33.09 -7.53 3.10
CA ILE A 79 34.33 -6.82 2.79
C ILE A 79 34.58 -5.79 3.88
N ARG A 80 35.77 -5.90 4.52
CA ARG A 80 36.21 -5.04 5.59
C ARG A 80 37.54 -4.41 5.21
N PHE A 81 37.69 -3.12 5.44
CA PHE A 81 38.90 -2.35 5.18
C PHE A 81 39.61 -1.93 6.47
N TYR A 82 40.90 -1.96 6.43
CA TYR A 82 41.80 -1.57 7.51
C TYR A 82 42.85 -0.60 6.98
N LEU A 83 43.25 0.36 7.79
CA LEU A 83 44.35 1.24 7.52
C LEU A 83 45.42 1.08 8.60
N THR A 84 46.67 0.85 8.17
CA THR A 84 47.83 0.76 9.02
C THR A 84 48.71 1.99 8.82
N HIS A 85 48.97 2.75 9.91
CA HIS A 85 49.84 3.90 9.92
C HIS A 85 50.67 3.91 11.23
N ARG A 86 51.98 4.11 11.11
CA ARG A 86 52.92 4.11 12.26
C ARG A 86 52.78 2.87 13.16
N GLY A 87 52.57 1.69 12.53
CA GLY A 87 52.43 0.41 13.21
C GLY A 87 51.06 0.16 13.88
N LEU A 88 50.13 1.10 13.80
CA LEU A 88 48.77 0.95 14.32
C LEU A 88 47.80 0.63 13.17
N THR A 89 47.12 -0.49 13.28
CA THR A 89 46.05 -0.92 12.32
C THR A 89 44.68 -0.62 12.89
N LEU A 90 43.86 0.10 12.14
CA LEU A 90 42.47 0.43 12.48
C LEU A 90 41.52 -0.07 11.43
N ARG A 91 40.37 -0.60 11.82
CA ARG A 91 39.25 -0.80 10.92
C ARG A 91 38.64 0.54 10.54
N LEU A 92 38.31 0.75 9.25
CA LEU A 92 37.76 2.02 8.80
C LEU A 92 36.40 2.35 9.40
N ASP A 93 35.62 1.35 9.75
CA ASP A 93 34.29 1.49 10.38
C ASP A 93 34.36 1.82 11.89
N SER A 94 35.55 1.74 12.51
CA SER A 94 35.77 2.02 13.94
C SER A 94 36.46 3.35 14.22
N THR A 95 36.59 4.19 13.23
CA THR A 95 37.24 5.50 13.33
C THR A 95 36.36 6.52 14.06
N ASP A 96 36.99 7.58 14.62
CA ASP A 96 36.33 8.61 15.43
C ASP A 96 35.35 9.45 14.59
N TYR A 97 35.59 9.65 13.29
CA TYR A 97 34.80 10.44 12.38
C TYR A 97 34.61 9.75 11.06
N CYS A 98 33.36 9.73 10.61
CA CYS A 98 33.00 9.29 9.26
C CYS A 98 31.85 10.13 8.75
N GLU A 99 32.05 10.84 7.64
CA GLU A 99 31.00 11.45 6.83
C GLU A 99 30.73 10.52 5.65
N ALA A 100 29.50 10.06 5.51
CA ALA A 100 29.06 9.23 4.41
C ALA A 100 28.12 10.02 3.50
N ARG A 101 28.32 9.94 2.19
CA ARG A 101 27.51 10.59 1.14
C ARG A 101 26.93 9.57 0.20
N TYR A 102 25.68 9.74 -0.16
CA TYR A 102 25.02 8.92 -1.18
C TYR A 102 24.42 9.82 -2.26
N GLN A 103 24.69 9.47 -3.50
CA GLN A 103 24.05 10.06 -4.67
C GLN A 103 23.90 8.99 -5.74
N GLY A 104 22.70 8.71 -6.18
CA GLY A 104 22.35 7.78 -7.24
C GLY A 104 23.44 6.79 -7.69
N GLY A 105 23.52 5.61 -7.07
CA GLY A 105 24.47 4.57 -7.43
C GLY A 105 25.93 4.80 -7.01
N TRP A 106 26.25 5.87 -6.26
CA TRP A 106 27.57 6.14 -5.72
C TRP A 106 27.53 6.31 -4.20
N ARG A 107 28.54 5.77 -3.51
CA ARG A 107 28.71 5.95 -2.06
C ARG A 107 30.12 6.42 -1.76
N GLY A 108 30.23 7.60 -1.15
CA GLY A 108 31.51 8.19 -0.73
C GLY A 108 31.61 8.27 0.79
N TYR A 109 32.85 8.18 1.32
CA TYR A 109 33.15 8.32 2.72
C TYR A 109 34.35 9.23 2.91
N LYS A 110 34.28 10.06 3.93
CA LYS A 110 35.42 10.85 4.44
C LYS A 110 35.68 10.40 5.88
N VAL A 111 36.85 9.81 6.11
CA VAL A 111 37.19 9.13 7.37
C VAL A 111 38.36 9.81 8.02
N ARG A 112 38.25 10.10 9.30
CA ARG A 112 39.33 10.66 10.14
C ARG A 112 39.39 9.93 11.49
N ASP A 113 40.57 9.95 12.08
CA ASP A 113 40.79 9.42 13.41
C ASP A 113 41.85 10.23 14.15
N LYS A 114 41.62 10.51 15.41
CA LYS A 114 42.56 11.29 16.24
C LYS A 114 43.98 10.70 16.29
N ARG A 115 44.10 9.38 16.09
CA ARG A 115 45.38 8.66 16.05
C ARG A 115 46.16 8.92 14.75
N TRP A 116 45.49 9.45 13.73
CA TRP A 116 46.11 9.87 12.46
C TRP A 116 46.49 11.37 12.44
N GLY A 117 46.22 12.12 13.50
CA GLY A 117 46.42 13.57 13.54
C GLY A 117 45.43 14.28 12.63
N SER A 118 45.94 15.09 11.70
CA SER A 118 45.10 15.80 10.69
C SER A 118 44.86 15.02 9.39
N ALA A 119 45.37 13.80 9.31
CA ALA A 119 45.21 13.00 8.07
C ALA A 119 43.80 12.50 7.86
N GLU A 120 43.46 12.36 6.59
CA GLU A 120 42.12 11.95 6.11
C GLU A 120 42.25 10.88 5.05
N LEU A 121 41.32 9.91 5.09
CA LEU A 121 41.12 8.95 4.03
C LEU A 121 39.74 9.17 3.41
N GLN A 122 39.70 9.32 2.08
CA GLN A 122 38.47 9.28 1.31
C GLN A 122 38.29 7.91 0.65
N VAL A 123 37.08 7.36 0.69
CA VAL A 123 36.75 6.09 0.06
C VAL A 123 35.53 6.30 -0.80
N ASN A 124 35.62 6.06 -2.10
CA ASN A 124 34.51 6.13 -3.05
C ASN A 124 34.22 4.74 -3.61
N SER A 125 32.96 4.36 -3.71
CA SER A 125 32.55 3.02 -4.13
C SER A 125 31.48 3.06 -5.20
N LEU A 126 31.62 2.17 -6.18
CA LEU A 126 30.70 1.97 -7.31
C LEU A 126 30.49 0.47 -7.52
N ALA A 127 29.28 0.08 -7.91
CA ALA A 127 29.06 -1.21 -8.55
C ALA A 127 29.43 -1.07 -10.04
N ARG A 128 30.07 -2.07 -10.61
CA ARG A 128 30.47 -2.07 -12.02
C ARG A 128 29.27 -2.37 -12.91
N LEU A 129 29.22 -1.77 -14.07
CA LEU A 129 28.15 -1.94 -15.04
C LEU A 129 28.48 -2.98 -16.13
N ASP A 130 29.78 -3.31 -16.29
CA ASP A 130 30.30 -4.23 -17.29
C ASP A 130 30.35 -5.69 -16.82
N ASN A 131 30.32 -5.91 -15.53
CA ASN A 131 30.30 -7.24 -14.92
C ASN A 131 29.72 -7.22 -13.50
N GLU A 132 29.56 -8.38 -12.90
CA GLU A 132 29.15 -8.54 -11.50
C GLU A 132 30.31 -8.23 -10.56
N GLY A 133 30.57 -6.95 -10.33
CA GLY A 133 31.72 -6.50 -9.56
C GLY A 133 31.54 -5.11 -8.97
N ALA A 134 32.57 -4.68 -8.26
CA ALA A 134 32.64 -3.38 -7.59
C ALA A 134 34.05 -2.78 -7.71
N ILE A 135 34.14 -1.47 -7.61
CA ILE A 135 35.40 -0.76 -7.54
C ILE A 135 35.37 0.26 -6.39
N TRP A 136 36.48 0.32 -5.65
CA TRP A 136 36.73 1.32 -4.64
C TRP A 136 37.94 2.16 -5.04
N GLN A 137 37.81 3.48 -4.89
CA GLN A 137 38.88 4.44 -4.96
C GLN A 137 39.20 4.89 -3.55
N PHE A 138 40.49 4.94 -3.19
CA PHE A 138 41.00 5.42 -1.93
C PHE A 138 41.92 6.62 -2.20
N LYS A 139 41.77 7.70 -1.43
CA LYS A 139 42.62 8.88 -1.46
C LYS A 139 43.09 9.19 -0.05
N ALA A 140 44.34 8.88 0.25
CA ALA A 140 44.98 9.18 1.52
C ALA A 140 45.67 10.54 1.44
N SER A 141 45.41 11.43 2.40
CA SER A 141 45.95 12.77 2.46
C SER A 141 46.40 13.14 3.88
N GLY A 142 47.49 13.88 4.00
CA GLY A 142 48.02 14.35 5.29
C GLY A 142 48.70 13.29 6.15
N PHE A 143 48.92 12.08 5.64
CA PHE A 143 49.70 11.05 6.35
C PHE A 143 51.20 11.29 6.17
N GLU A 144 51.95 11.26 7.27
CA GLU A 144 53.40 11.33 7.25
C GLU A 144 53.99 9.93 7.39
N GLY A 145 54.85 9.50 6.42
CA GLY A 145 55.44 8.18 6.37
C GLY A 145 54.52 7.13 5.72
N ASP A 146 54.86 5.87 5.95
CA ASP A 146 54.17 4.75 5.31
C ASP A 146 52.72 4.61 5.78
N VAL A 147 51.83 4.49 4.82
CA VAL A 147 50.42 4.17 5.06
C VAL A 147 50.03 2.99 4.17
N LYS A 148 49.43 1.98 4.81
CA LYS A 148 48.96 0.77 4.09
C LYS A 148 47.51 0.59 4.30
N LEU A 149 46.82 0.18 3.22
CA LEU A 149 45.47 -0.34 3.27
C LEU A 149 45.49 -1.85 3.20
N SER A 150 44.57 -2.47 3.89
CA SER A 150 44.29 -3.90 3.72
C SER A 150 42.80 -4.17 3.69
N VAL A 151 42.42 -5.20 2.96
CA VAL A 151 41.07 -5.71 2.85
C VAL A 151 40.99 -7.13 3.36
N LYS A 152 39.92 -7.42 4.10
CA LYS A 152 39.59 -8.79 4.48
C LYS A 152 38.23 -9.13 3.88
N MET A 153 38.19 -10.15 3.05
CA MET A 153 36.98 -10.71 2.47
C MET A 153 36.59 -11.99 3.21
N CYS A 154 35.39 -12.00 3.76
CA CYS A 154 34.85 -13.11 4.53
C CYS A 154 33.55 -13.61 3.92
N GLN A 155 33.22 -14.89 4.16
CA GLN A 155 31.91 -15.40 3.80
C GLN A 155 30.81 -14.82 4.68
N THR A 156 29.63 -14.61 4.12
CA THR A 156 28.44 -14.22 4.89
C THR A 156 27.83 -15.42 5.61
N ALA A 157 27.17 -15.19 6.73
CA ALA A 157 26.45 -16.22 7.46
C ALA A 157 25.21 -16.72 6.70
N VAL A 158 24.54 -15.81 5.95
CA VAL A 158 23.39 -16.12 5.10
C VAL A 158 23.75 -15.91 3.65
N LEU A 159 23.69 -16.97 2.87
CA LEU A 159 24.13 -16.96 1.48
C LEU A 159 23.00 -16.62 0.51
N LYS A 160 21.74 -16.83 0.89
CA LYS A 160 20.56 -16.60 0.05
C LYS A 160 19.51 -15.83 0.83
N MET A 161 19.01 -14.75 0.24
CA MET A 161 17.89 -13.99 0.78
C MET A 161 16.57 -14.56 0.31
N ASN A 162 15.55 -14.54 1.16
CA ASN A 162 14.22 -14.97 0.80
C ASN A 162 13.64 -14.07 -0.30
N ARG A 163 12.77 -14.64 -1.15
CA ARG A 163 12.03 -13.92 -2.20
C ARG A 163 12.91 -13.07 -3.12
N GLY A 164 14.10 -13.56 -3.47
CA GLY A 164 15.00 -12.88 -4.39
C GLY A 164 15.69 -11.65 -3.83
N GLY A 165 15.65 -11.45 -2.54
CA GLY A 165 16.24 -10.31 -1.85
C GLY A 165 15.83 -10.25 -0.40
N ASP A 166 15.72 -9.05 0.15
CA ASP A 166 15.25 -8.82 1.51
C ASP A 166 13.73 -8.56 1.56
N LEU A 167 13.17 -8.73 2.72
CA LEU A 167 11.79 -8.36 3.05
C LEU A 167 11.76 -7.01 3.77
N GLY A 168 12.76 -6.17 3.57
CA GLY A 168 12.93 -4.94 4.28
C GLY A 168 14.40 -4.56 4.30
N LEU A 169 14.85 -3.99 5.39
CA LEU A 169 16.27 -3.78 5.62
C LEU A 169 16.93 -5.11 5.95
N VAL A 170 18.03 -5.38 5.28
CA VAL A 170 18.73 -6.65 5.46
C VAL A 170 19.19 -6.78 6.90
N PRO A 171 18.81 -7.82 7.65
CA PRO A 171 19.30 -8.02 9.00
C PRO A 171 20.82 -8.03 9.07
N ARG A 172 21.40 -7.41 10.08
CA ARG A 172 22.86 -7.43 10.32
C ARG A 172 23.45 -8.81 10.25
N SER A 173 22.73 -9.81 10.80
CA SER A 173 23.15 -11.20 10.80
C SER A 173 23.34 -11.79 9.41
N ASN A 174 22.70 -11.23 8.37
CA ASN A 174 22.87 -11.74 7.00
C ASN A 174 24.25 -11.45 6.44
N PHE A 175 24.91 -10.38 6.90
CA PHE A 175 26.23 -9.98 6.43
C PHE A 175 27.26 -9.83 7.56
N ASP A 176 26.90 -10.12 8.80
CA ASP A 176 27.83 -10.01 9.90
C ASP A 176 28.69 -11.28 10.01
N PRO A 177 30.01 -11.17 9.83
CA PRO A 177 30.90 -12.30 9.93
C PRO A 177 31.25 -12.69 11.37
N SER A 178 30.47 -12.29 12.37
CA SER A 178 30.79 -12.49 13.79
C SER A 178 31.09 -13.95 14.18
N GLN A 179 30.70 -14.91 13.34
CA GLN A 179 30.98 -16.32 13.55
C GLN A 179 32.01 -16.90 12.58
N ASP A 180 32.38 -16.18 11.52
CA ASP A 180 33.30 -16.64 10.47
C ASP A 180 34.38 -15.60 10.17
N GLU A 181 35.16 -15.17 11.19
CA GLU A 181 36.31 -14.33 10.97
C GLU A 181 37.47 -15.04 10.22
N LYS A 182 37.32 -16.25 9.80
CA LYS A 182 38.25 -16.92 8.89
C LYS A 182 38.16 -16.26 7.52
N GLY A 183 39.01 -15.24 7.35
CA GLY A 183 39.15 -14.54 6.08
C GLY A 183 39.41 -15.52 4.96
N LEU A 184 38.57 -15.49 3.94
CA LEU A 184 38.79 -16.27 2.72
C LEU A 184 39.95 -15.70 1.93
N LYS A 185 40.11 -14.37 1.97
CA LYS A 185 41.15 -13.65 1.24
C LYS A 185 41.53 -12.36 1.97
N THR A 186 42.82 -12.08 2.04
CA THR A 186 43.36 -10.83 2.52
C THR A 186 44.36 -10.28 1.49
N LEU A 187 44.25 -8.97 1.23
CA LEU A 187 45.17 -8.25 0.36
C LEU A 187 45.62 -6.98 1.10
N GLU A 188 46.92 -6.68 0.99
CA GLU A 188 47.51 -5.46 1.55
C GLU A 188 48.29 -4.72 0.48
N TRP A 189 48.26 -3.40 0.48
CA TRP A 189 48.95 -2.55 -0.48
C TRP A 189 49.36 -1.22 0.15
N ASP A 190 50.34 -0.56 -0.46
CA ASP A 190 50.73 0.81 -0.12
C ASP A 190 49.59 1.76 -0.57
N ALA A 191 49.15 2.59 0.33
CA ALA A 191 48.03 3.50 0.10
C ALA A 191 48.46 4.98 0.01
N THR A 192 49.72 5.26 -0.29
CA THR A 192 50.19 6.61 -0.48
C THR A 192 49.52 7.26 -1.69
N GLY A 193 48.76 8.34 -1.44
CA GLY A 193 48.02 9.06 -2.51
C GLY A 193 46.71 8.39 -2.96
N GLU A 194 46.58 8.14 -4.23
CA GLU A 194 45.36 7.57 -4.85
C GLU A 194 45.59 6.11 -5.24
N THR A 195 44.74 5.22 -4.73
CA THR A 195 44.80 3.78 -5.01
C THR A 195 43.43 3.19 -5.24
N TYR A 196 43.37 1.99 -5.78
CA TYR A 196 42.10 1.32 -6.19
C TYR A 196 42.06 -0.12 -5.74
N LEU A 197 40.87 -0.63 -5.50
CA LEU A 197 40.58 -2.05 -5.37
C LEU A 197 39.42 -2.43 -6.27
N VAL A 198 39.52 -3.55 -6.93
CA VAL A 198 38.48 -4.10 -7.81
C VAL A 198 38.04 -5.47 -7.26
N PHE A 199 36.75 -5.68 -7.26
CA PHE A 199 36.12 -6.99 -7.05
C PHE A 199 35.45 -7.42 -8.37
N SER A 200 35.66 -8.67 -8.75
CA SER A 200 35.08 -9.24 -9.97
C SER A 200 34.19 -10.43 -9.68
N ASP A 201 33.34 -10.77 -10.64
CA ASP A 201 32.32 -11.84 -10.61
C ASP A 201 32.83 -13.24 -10.22
N ASN A 202 34.12 -13.49 -10.48
CA ASN A 202 34.82 -14.72 -10.06
C ASN A 202 35.34 -14.67 -8.62
N GLU A 203 34.83 -13.76 -7.81
CA GLU A 203 35.22 -13.51 -6.41
C GLU A 203 36.69 -13.09 -6.24
N MET A 204 37.27 -12.49 -7.26
CA MET A 204 38.65 -11.99 -7.22
C MET A 204 38.70 -10.58 -6.69
N LEU A 205 39.61 -10.38 -5.72
CA LEU A 205 40.06 -9.07 -5.27
C LEU A 205 41.41 -8.77 -5.94
N GLU A 206 41.50 -7.63 -6.59
CA GLU A 206 42.70 -7.16 -7.27
C GLU A 206 43.00 -5.71 -6.91
N HIS A 207 44.28 -5.44 -6.60
CA HIS A 207 44.80 -4.09 -6.51
C HIS A 207 45.53 -3.76 -7.82
N PRO A 208 44.85 -3.05 -8.76
CA PRO A 208 45.47 -2.67 -10.03
C PRO A 208 46.46 -1.54 -9.88
N THR A 209 47.29 -1.28 -10.91
CA THR A 209 48.04 -0.03 -10.98
C THR A 209 47.10 1.18 -10.90
N THR A 210 47.61 2.30 -10.42
CA THR A 210 46.80 3.54 -10.24
C THR A 210 46.18 3.98 -11.59
N GLU A 211 46.92 3.88 -12.69
CA GLU A 211 46.41 4.22 -14.03
C GLU A 211 45.25 3.32 -14.43
N LYS A 212 45.43 1.99 -14.27
CA LYS A 212 44.36 1.03 -14.63
C LYS A 212 43.17 1.14 -13.72
N GLY A 213 43.38 1.32 -12.44
CA GLY A 213 42.30 1.56 -11.48
C GLY A 213 41.52 2.84 -11.78
N ARG A 214 42.21 3.92 -12.14
CA ARG A 214 41.56 5.18 -12.54
C ARG A 214 40.76 5.00 -13.83
N GLU A 215 41.29 4.29 -14.81
CA GLU A 215 40.54 4.00 -16.03
C GLU A 215 39.21 3.26 -15.73
N ILE A 216 39.28 2.16 -14.96
CA ILE A 216 38.08 1.38 -14.60
C ILE A 216 37.09 2.23 -13.81
N TYR A 217 37.57 3.02 -12.84
CA TYR A 217 36.71 3.88 -12.02
C TYR A 217 36.01 4.94 -12.87
N THR A 218 36.76 5.61 -13.74
CA THR A 218 36.25 6.66 -14.60
C THR A 218 35.18 6.13 -15.53
N LEU A 219 35.44 5.00 -16.22
CA LEU A 219 34.45 4.37 -17.11
C LEU A 219 33.19 3.93 -16.36
N THR A 220 33.36 3.40 -15.15
CA THR A 220 32.21 3.00 -14.31
C THR A 220 31.38 4.21 -13.88
N ASP A 221 32.03 5.32 -13.46
CA ASP A 221 31.34 6.54 -13.04
C ASP A 221 30.68 7.28 -14.21
N GLU A 222 31.31 7.28 -15.40
CA GLU A 222 30.70 7.82 -16.61
C GLU A 222 29.44 7.05 -16.99
N GLY A 223 29.47 5.71 -16.96
CA GLY A 223 28.32 4.87 -17.18
C GLY A 223 27.21 5.10 -16.13
N ARG A 224 27.57 5.22 -14.86
CA ARG A 224 26.63 5.60 -13.79
C ARG A 224 26.00 6.98 -14.04
N LYS A 225 26.81 7.99 -14.39
CA LYS A 225 26.33 9.34 -14.69
C LYS A 225 25.35 9.35 -15.85
N ALA A 226 25.57 8.56 -16.90
CA ALA A 226 24.65 8.42 -18.03
C ALA A 226 23.26 7.92 -17.59
N ILE A 227 23.18 7.17 -16.49
CA ILE A 227 21.94 6.72 -15.87
C ILE A 227 21.34 7.83 -14.98
N VAL A 228 22.12 8.36 -14.04
CA VAL A 228 21.58 9.17 -12.93
C VAL A 228 21.43 10.66 -13.23
N GLU A 229 22.06 11.14 -14.29
CA GLU A 229 21.96 12.55 -14.71
C GLU A 229 20.82 12.80 -15.71
N ARG A 230 19.93 11.84 -15.92
CA ARG A 230 18.79 11.98 -16.84
C ARG A 230 17.76 12.99 -16.34
N VAL A 231 17.53 13.01 -15.05
CA VAL A 231 16.56 13.91 -14.41
C VAL A 231 17.26 14.75 -13.35
N GLU A 232 16.95 16.05 -13.35
CA GLU A 232 17.45 16.98 -12.35
C GLU A 232 16.35 17.93 -11.90
N PHE A 233 16.23 18.08 -10.60
CA PHE A 233 15.37 19.06 -9.95
C PHE A 233 16.23 20.12 -9.28
N ILE A 234 15.91 21.39 -9.51
CA ILE A 234 16.49 22.55 -8.81
C ILE A 234 15.35 23.34 -8.25
N THR A 235 15.17 23.30 -6.96
CA THR A 235 14.05 23.91 -6.26
C THR A 235 14.52 24.59 -4.98
N PRO A 236 13.68 25.45 -4.36
CA PRO A 236 13.98 25.97 -3.02
C PRO A 236 14.02 24.89 -1.92
N ASP A 237 13.46 23.71 -2.17
CA ASP A 237 13.45 22.61 -1.21
C ASP A 237 14.67 21.69 -1.41
N PRO A 238 15.58 21.58 -0.41
CA PRO A 238 16.78 20.81 -0.58
C PRO A 238 16.54 19.28 -0.62
N TYR A 239 15.45 18.79 -0.07
CA TYR A 239 15.10 17.36 -0.10
C TYR A 239 14.74 16.94 -1.53
N ILE A 240 13.93 17.73 -2.21
CA ILE A 240 13.53 17.48 -3.62
C ILE A 240 14.77 17.46 -4.53
N ASN A 241 15.76 18.32 -4.29
CA ASN A 241 16.96 18.42 -5.12
C ASN A 241 17.84 17.15 -5.10
N THR A 242 17.66 16.26 -4.11
CA THR A 242 18.38 14.98 -4.03
C THR A 242 17.72 13.88 -4.89
N LEU A 243 16.48 14.04 -5.33
CA LEU A 243 15.67 12.92 -5.83
C LEU A 243 16.00 12.52 -7.26
N GLY A 244 16.42 13.45 -8.11
CA GLY A 244 16.62 13.17 -9.54
C GLY A 244 17.58 12.01 -9.81
N ALA A 245 18.79 12.05 -9.24
CA ALA A 245 19.77 10.99 -9.39
C ALA A 245 19.33 9.68 -8.70
N ASN A 246 18.69 9.81 -7.55
CA ASN A 246 18.28 8.65 -6.75
C ASN A 246 17.15 7.85 -7.42
N ILE A 247 16.16 8.51 -8.01
CA ILE A 247 15.06 7.83 -8.69
C ILE A 247 15.53 7.15 -9.98
N CYS A 248 16.45 7.77 -10.72
CA CYS A 248 17.05 7.14 -11.90
C CYS A 248 17.84 5.88 -11.52
N ALA A 249 18.63 5.92 -10.43
CA ALA A 249 19.36 4.76 -9.95
C ALA A 249 18.43 3.63 -9.47
N ALA A 250 17.36 3.97 -8.75
CA ALA A 250 16.38 3.01 -8.27
C ALA A 250 15.63 2.34 -9.44
N ALA A 251 15.20 3.12 -10.43
CA ALA A 251 14.56 2.60 -11.64
C ALA A 251 15.50 1.70 -12.44
N ASP A 252 16.78 2.09 -12.63
CA ASP A 252 17.76 1.21 -13.27
C ASP A 252 17.97 -0.09 -12.51
N GLY A 253 17.91 -0.04 -11.16
CA GLY A 253 17.96 -1.21 -10.29
C GLY A 253 16.81 -2.20 -10.51
N THR A 254 15.63 -1.74 -10.92
CA THR A 254 14.48 -2.61 -11.22
C THR A 254 14.52 -3.19 -12.65
N TRP A 255 15.40 -2.71 -13.52
CA TRP A 255 15.54 -3.18 -14.88
C TRP A 255 16.44 -4.42 -14.95
N ASP A 256 16.00 -5.49 -15.64
CA ASP A 256 16.76 -6.74 -15.78
C ASP A 256 17.46 -6.91 -17.14
N GLY A 257 17.39 -5.89 -17.99
CA GLY A 257 17.89 -5.92 -19.36
C GLY A 257 16.81 -6.18 -20.41
N GLN A 258 15.61 -6.61 -19.99
CA GLN A 258 14.48 -6.88 -20.88
C GLN A 258 13.16 -6.32 -20.35
N THR A 259 12.90 -6.46 -19.05
CA THR A 259 11.63 -6.07 -18.42
C THR A 259 11.85 -5.34 -17.10
N TRP A 260 10.88 -4.54 -16.71
CA TRP A 260 10.80 -4.00 -15.38
C TRP A 260 10.42 -5.10 -14.40
N GLN A 261 11.17 -5.21 -13.32
CA GLN A 261 10.93 -6.16 -12.25
C GLN A 261 10.10 -5.51 -11.14
N HIS A 262 9.44 -6.31 -10.30
CA HIS A 262 8.61 -5.81 -9.20
C HIS A 262 9.42 -5.05 -8.13
N GLY A 263 10.71 -5.34 -7.96
CA GLY A 263 11.62 -4.61 -7.09
C GLY A 263 13.06 -4.73 -7.53
N ALA A 264 13.91 -3.84 -7.04
CA ALA A 264 15.34 -3.88 -7.34
C ALA A 264 16.10 -4.92 -6.50
N ILE A 265 15.59 -5.22 -5.30
CA ILE A 265 16.21 -6.10 -4.30
C ILE A 265 15.22 -7.19 -3.89
N GLY A 266 14.30 -6.84 -2.99
CA GLY A 266 13.18 -7.69 -2.64
C GLY A 266 12.20 -7.81 -3.81
N TRP A 267 11.64 -8.99 -4.02
CA TRP A 267 10.70 -9.21 -5.13
C TRP A 267 11.28 -8.88 -6.52
N ARG A 268 12.59 -9.06 -6.73
CA ARG A 268 13.17 -8.93 -8.06
C ARG A 268 12.71 -10.09 -8.96
N VAL A 269 11.48 -10.01 -9.38
CA VAL A 269 10.77 -10.99 -10.21
C VAL A 269 9.95 -10.28 -11.27
N PRO A 270 9.73 -10.90 -12.45
CA PRO A 270 8.91 -10.33 -13.50
C PRO A 270 7.47 -10.10 -13.04
N LEU A 271 6.94 -8.95 -13.40
CA LEU A 271 5.53 -8.60 -13.26
C LEU A 271 5.14 -7.68 -14.43
N ALA A 272 3.99 -7.95 -15.06
CA ALA A 272 3.62 -7.29 -16.30
C ALA A 272 3.31 -5.80 -16.13
N GLY A 273 2.63 -5.44 -15.07
CA GLY A 273 2.30 -4.07 -14.70
C GLY A 273 2.69 -3.82 -13.26
N TRP A 274 2.02 -2.91 -12.58
CA TRP A 274 2.27 -2.57 -11.19
C TRP A 274 3.11 -1.32 -11.00
N ARG A 275 2.76 -0.27 -11.77
CA ARG A 275 3.40 1.05 -11.76
C ARG A 275 4.88 1.08 -12.15
N GLY A 276 5.58 -0.06 -12.14
CA GLY A 276 7.02 -0.10 -12.46
C GLY A 276 7.35 0.47 -13.83
N GLY A 277 6.51 0.24 -14.81
CA GLY A 277 6.65 0.74 -16.17
C GLY A 277 6.48 2.26 -16.30
N TYR A 278 5.82 2.95 -15.38
CA TYR A 278 5.71 4.41 -15.42
C TYR A 278 7.08 5.12 -15.36
N SER A 279 8.08 4.51 -14.74
CA SER A 279 9.42 5.07 -14.66
C SER A 279 10.11 5.16 -16.03
N GLY A 280 9.79 4.28 -16.96
CA GLY A 280 10.50 4.18 -18.24
C GLY A 280 10.44 5.46 -19.05
N ASP A 281 9.27 5.92 -19.43
CA ASP A 281 9.11 7.13 -20.23
C ASP A 281 9.41 8.40 -19.44
N ALA A 282 8.90 8.51 -18.22
CA ALA A 282 9.11 9.69 -17.38
C ALA A 282 10.61 9.98 -17.18
N LEU A 283 11.44 8.95 -17.05
CA LEU A 283 12.90 9.08 -16.89
C LEU A 283 13.66 8.97 -18.22
N GLY A 284 12.95 8.84 -19.35
CA GLY A 284 13.53 8.89 -20.68
C GLY A 284 14.17 7.61 -21.19
N TRP A 285 13.56 6.46 -20.90
CA TRP A 285 13.95 5.15 -21.44
C TRP A 285 12.85 4.52 -22.33
N PRO A 286 12.44 5.17 -23.44
CA PRO A 286 11.37 4.64 -24.28
C PRO A 286 11.71 3.26 -24.87
N GLU A 287 13.00 2.98 -25.15
CA GLU A 287 13.43 1.68 -25.65
C GLU A 287 13.26 0.55 -24.63
N ARG A 288 13.47 0.84 -23.33
CA ARG A 288 13.19 -0.12 -22.25
C ARG A 288 11.69 -0.39 -22.16
N GLN A 289 10.86 0.64 -22.32
CA GLN A 289 9.41 0.50 -22.35
C GLN A 289 8.97 -0.41 -23.51
N LYS A 290 9.44 -0.14 -24.72
CA LYS A 290 9.13 -1.00 -25.88
C LYS A 290 9.61 -2.45 -25.66
N SER A 291 10.79 -2.65 -25.09
CA SER A 291 11.30 -3.97 -24.75
C SER A 291 10.38 -4.71 -23.76
N HIS A 292 9.95 -4.02 -22.72
CA HIS A 292 9.02 -4.57 -21.72
C HIS A 292 7.67 -4.96 -22.34
N PHE A 293 7.04 -4.06 -23.07
CA PHE A 293 5.76 -4.34 -23.72
C PHE A 293 5.89 -5.44 -24.79
N ASP A 294 6.95 -5.45 -25.57
CA ASP A 294 7.21 -6.49 -26.57
C ASP A 294 7.41 -7.89 -25.96
N ALA A 295 8.01 -7.96 -24.77
CA ALA A 295 8.16 -9.21 -24.05
C ALA A 295 6.79 -9.72 -23.56
N TYR A 296 5.97 -8.84 -23.05
CA TYR A 296 4.67 -9.21 -22.49
C TYR A 296 3.54 -9.37 -23.51
N THR A 297 3.60 -8.74 -24.67
CA THR A 297 2.63 -9.06 -25.74
C THR A 297 2.68 -10.54 -26.16
N LYS A 298 3.87 -11.18 -26.02
CA LYS A 298 4.02 -12.63 -26.21
C LYS A 298 3.44 -13.47 -25.06
N SER A 299 3.06 -12.84 -23.97
CA SER A 299 2.44 -13.50 -22.82
C SER A 299 0.91 -13.40 -22.86
N ILE A 300 0.35 -12.69 -23.83
CA ILE A 300 -1.10 -12.59 -24.01
C ILE A 300 -1.62 -13.88 -24.66
N VAL A 301 -2.65 -14.43 -24.06
CA VAL A 301 -3.33 -15.64 -24.55
C VAL A 301 -4.18 -15.27 -25.77
N THR A 302 -4.06 -16.04 -26.86
CA THR A 302 -4.77 -15.81 -28.11
C THR A 302 -5.43 -17.06 -28.72
N ASP A 303 -5.22 -18.22 -28.08
CA ASP A 303 -5.61 -19.55 -28.61
C ASP A 303 -6.43 -20.38 -27.61
N VAL A 304 -6.89 -19.76 -26.53
CA VAL A 304 -7.74 -20.39 -25.52
C VAL A 304 -9.09 -19.69 -25.49
N PRO A 305 -10.13 -20.20 -26.14
CA PRO A 305 -11.48 -19.63 -26.07
C PRO A 305 -12.07 -19.83 -24.67
N GLN A 306 -12.95 -18.92 -24.28
CA GLN A 306 -13.76 -19.12 -23.08
C GLN A 306 -14.76 -20.27 -23.34
N ILE A 307 -14.75 -21.32 -22.52
CA ILE A 307 -15.65 -22.47 -22.60
C ILE A 307 -16.48 -22.66 -21.33
N TYR A 308 -16.08 -22.04 -20.23
CA TYR A 308 -16.83 -21.98 -18.99
C TYR A 308 -17.59 -20.66 -18.90
N PRO A 309 -18.75 -20.63 -18.26
CA PRO A 309 -19.46 -19.38 -18.05
C PRO A 309 -18.65 -18.41 -17.19
N GLN A 310 -19.08 -17.15 -17.17
CA GLN A 310 -18.53 -16.13 -16.30
C GLN A 310 -18.49 -16.68 -14.85
N PRO A 311 -17.42 -16.47 -14.08
CA PRO A 311 -17.29 -16.99 -12.71
C PRO A 311 -18.46 -16.67 -11.80
N SER A 312 -19.04 -15.47 -11.93
CA SER A 312 -20.27 -15.08 -11.23
C SER A 312 -21.50 -15.95 -11.55
N GLN A 313 -21.41 -16.77 -12.59
CA GLN A 313 -22.50 -17.62 -13.09
C GLN A 313 -22.13 -19.10 -13.10
N ASP A 314 -20.90 -19.45 -12.74
CA ASP A 314 -20.42 -20.82 -12.79
C ASP A 314 -20.81 -21.61 -11.54
N THR A 315 -22.10 -21.90 -11.42
CA THR A 315 -22.65 -22.71 -10.34
C THR A 315 -22.22 -24.17 -10.41
N LYS A 316 -21.83 -24.65 -11.61
CA LYS A 316 -21.42 -26.06 -11.79
C LYS A 316 -20.05 -26.34 -11.16
N ASN A 317 -19.12 -25.42 -11.32
CA ASN A 317 -17.76 -25.53 -10.77
C ASN A 317 -17.66 -24.89 -9.39
N LEU A 318 -18.75 -24.32 -8.88
CA LEU A 318 -18.80 -23.63 -7.59
C LEU A 318 -17.75 -22.51 -7.50
N LEU A 319 -17.54 -21.81 -8.62
CA LEU A 319 -16.54 -20.74 -8.70
C LEU A 319 -17.18 -19.43 -8.33
N ALA A 320 -16.82 -18.97 -7.18
CA ALA A 320 -17.10 -17.59 -6.77
C ALA A 320 -16.13 -16.58 -7.41
N ARG A 321 -15.06 -17.06 -7.98
CA ARG A 321 -13.98 -16.31 -8.62
C ARG A 321 -13.36 -17.11 -9.73
N ALA A 322 -12.46 -16.44 -10.47
CA ALA A 322 -11.67 -17.08 -11.50
C ALA A 322 -10.72 -18.14 -10.89
N GLU A 323 -11.15 -19.38 -10.85
CA GLU A 323 -10.25 -20.51 -10.64
C GLU A 323 -9.15 -20.48 -11.69
N LYS A 324 -7.92 -20.82 -11.30
CA LYS A 324 -6.80 -21.00 -12.23
C LYS A 324 -7.03 -22.19 -13.15
N LYS A 325 -7.85 -21.98 -14.16
CA LYS A 325 -8.27 -22.99 -15.11
C LYS A 325 -8.44 -22.37 -16.50
N TRP A 326 -7.73 -22.94 -17.47
CA TRP A 326 -7.86 -22.52 -18.87
C TRP A 326 -9.28 -22.68 -19.40
N GLY A 327 -9.76 -21.67 -20.09
CA GLY A 327 -11.10 -21.62 -20.65
C GLY A 327 -12.15 -20.99 -19.74
N THR A 328 -11.79 -20.55 -18.53
CA THR A 328 -12.62 -19.64 -17.73
C THR A 328 -12.62 -18.24 -18.34
N GLY A 329 -13.50 -17.36 -17.90
CA GLY A 329 -13.55 -15.98 -18.37
C GLY A 329 -12.23 -15.28 -18.27
N MET A 330 -11.59 -15.33 -17.08
CA MET A 330 -10.31 -14.70 -16.85
C MET A 330 -9.17 -15.39 -17.64
N TYR A 331 -9.07 -16.70 -17.58
CA TYR A 331 -7.96 -17.44 -18.20
C TYR A 331 -8.33 -17.91 -19.61
N SER A 332 -8.57 -16.97 -20.50
CA SER A 332 -8.94 -17.16 -21.91
C SER A 332 -8.32 -16.05 -22.77
N ASN A 333 -8.65 -16.04 -24.06
CA ASN A 333 -8.13 -15.06 -25.04
C ASN A 333 -8.21 -13.62 -24.50
N GLY A 334 -7.07 -12.96 -24.47
CA GLY A 334 -6.88 -11.61 -23.93
C GLY A 334 -6.20 -11.58 -22.57
N TYR A 335 -6.18 -12.68 -21.82
CA TYR A 335 -5.50 -12.75 -20.53
C TYR A 335 -3.97 -12.57 -20.67
N LEU A 336 -3.39 -11.74 -19.84
CA LEU A 336 -1.97 -11.49 -19.77
C LEU A 336 -1.30 -12.37 -18.71
N CYS A 337 -0.49 -13.33 -19.16
CA CYS A 337 0.23 -14.23 -18.26
C CYS A 337 1.38 -13.53 -17.52
N ARG A 338 1.72 -14.07 -16.34
CA ARG A 338 2.70 -13.47 -15.42
C ARG A 338 4.12 -13.34 -15.96
N LEU A 339 4.61 -14.35 -16.70
CA LEU A 339 6.01 -14.37 -17.13
C LEU A 339 6.17 -13.83 -18.56
N PRO A 340 7.17 -12.98 -18.80
CA PRO A 340 7.39 -12.42 -20.13
C PRO A 340 7.74 -13.51 -21.14
N GLY A 341 7.15 -13.43 -22.33
CA GLY A 341 7.35 -14.37 -23.42
C GLY A 341 6.66 -15.73 -23.23
N ARG A 342 5.80 -15.90 -22.23
CA ARG A 342 5.10 -17.15 -21.94
C ARG A 342 3.61 -16.90 -21.73
N ASN A 343 2.75 -17.53 -22.54
CA ASN A 343 1.30 -17.44 -22.46
C ASN A 343 0.64 -18.65 -21.76
N ASP A 344 1.41 -19.39 -20.96
CA ASP A 344 1.00 -20.63 -20.30
C ASP A 344 1.15 -20.58 -18.77
N VAL A 345 1.40 -19.41 -18.18
CA VAL A 345 1.64 -19.22 -16.75
C VAL A 345 0.60 -18.30 -16.15
N MET A 346 -0.42 -18.88 -15.54
CA MET A 346 -1.47 -18.16 -14.84
C MET A 346 -0.98 -17.52 -13.54
N ASN A 347 -1.52 -16.35 -13.23
CA ASN A 347 -1.49 -15.77 -11.90
C ASN A 347 -2.93 -15.60 -11.40
N HIS A 348 -3.12 -15.25 -10.15
CA HIS A 348 -4.45 -14.96 -9.58
C HIS A 348 -4.88 -13.51 -9.78
N TYR A 349 -4.06 -12.72 -10.45
CA TYR A 349 -4.27 -11.31 -10.68
C TYR A 349 -4.86 -11.01 -12.06
N ASP A 350 -5.64 -9.93 -12.13
CA ASP A 350 -5.83 -9.17 -13.35
C ASP A 350 -4.65 -8.21 -13.54
N MET A 351 -3.68 -8.56 -14.35
CA MET A 351 -2.55 -7.70 -14.69
C MET A 351 -2.79 -6.86 -15.95
N ASN A 352 -3.88 -7.09 -16.63
CA ASN A 352 -4.21 -6.43 -17.87
C ASN A 352 -4.40 -4.92 -17.68
N LEU A 353 -5.18 -4.51 -16.69
CA LEU A 353 -5.47 -3.09 -16.44
C LEU A 353 -4.20 -2.26 -16.27
N ASN A 354 -3.29 -2.71 -15.42
CA ASN A 354 -2.06 -1.98 -15.14
C ASN A 354 -1.12 -1.94 -16.34
N PHE A 355 -0.93 -3.08 -16.99
CA PHE A 355 -0.06 -3.18 -18.15
C PHE A 355 -0.51 -2.27 -19.30
N PHE A 356 -1.81 -2.28 -19.61
CA PHE A 356 -2.32 -1.45 -20.70
C PHE A 356 -2.41 0.03 -20.30
N ASP A 357 -2.61 0.36 -19.04
CA ASP A 357 -2.48 1.73 -18.57
C ASP A 357 -1.05 2.28 -18.74
N GLU A 358 -0.04 1.49 -18.38
CA GLU A 358 1.37 1.84 -18.61
C GLU A 358 1.69 1.98 -20.12
N LEU A 359 1.09 1.13 -20.96
CA LEU A 359 1.22 1.24 -22.42
C LEU A 359 0.55 2.52 -22.96
N PHE A 360 -0.60 2.92 -22.45
CA PHE A 360 -1.24 4.18 -22.81
C PHE A 360 -0.40 5.39 -22.37
N TRP A 361 0.26 5.29 -21.21
CA TRP A 361 1.23 6.30 -20.78
C TRP A 361 2.44 6.37 -21.68
N HIS A 362 2.95 5.27 -22.19
CA HIS A 362 4.02 5.26 -23.20
C HIS A 362 3.64 6.08 -24.42
N PHE A 363 2.46 5.91 -24.97
CA PHE A 363 1.98 6.68 -26.11
C PHE A 363 1.69 8.16 -25.82
N ARG A 364 1.73 8.57 -24.59
CA ARG A 364 1.76 10.00 -24.25
C ARG A 364 3.14 10.63 -24.53
N TYR A 365 4.21 9.85 -24.50
CA TYR A 365 5.58 10.30 -24.74
C TYR A 365 6.08 9.98 -26.14
N ASP A 366 5.63 8.89 -26.73
CA ASP A 366 6.08 8.37 -28.02
C ASP A 366 5.13 8.73 -29.16
N THR A 367 5.71 9.18 -30.28
CA THR A 367 4.99 9.51 -31.52
C THR A 367 5.11 8.43 -32.59
N ASP A 368 5.69 7.27 -32.28
CA ASP A 368 5.92 6.17 -33.20
C ASP A 368 4.61 5.45 -33.58
N THR A 369 3.99 5.91 -34.64
CA THR A 369 2.75 5.31 -35.17
C THR A 369 2.97 3.89 -35.70
N THR A 370 4.20 3.49 -36.04
CA THR A 370 4.50 2.10 -36.43
C THR A 370 4.41 1.18 -35.24
N TYR A 371 4.98 1.62 -34.11
CA TYR A 371 4.85 0.89 -32.86
C TYR A 371 3.42 0.86 -32.35
N LEU A 372 2.68 1.97 -32.46
CA LEU A 372 1.25 2.02 -32.17
C LEU A 372 0.46 1.00 -32.99
N ARG A 373 0.70 0.91 -34.30
CA ARG A 373 0.03 -0.09 -35.18
C ARG A 373 0.37 -1.53 -34.77
N LYS A 374 1.58 -1.76 -34.30
CA LYS A 374 2.00 -3.07 -33.77
C LYS A 374 1.22 -3.43 -32.49
N MET A 375 0.99 -2.46 -31.57
CA MET A 375 0.29 -2.68 -30.30
C MET A 375 -1.23 -2.66 -30.43
N TRP A 376 -1.76 -2.05 -31.47
CA TRP A 376 -3.19 -1.84 -31.64
C TRP A 376 -4.05 -3.12 -31.59
N PRO A 377 -3.67 -4.26 -32.20
CA PRO A 377 -4.41 -5.51 -32.03
C PRO A 377 -4.52 -5.99 -30.59
N TYR A 378 -3.45 -5.81 -29.82
CA TYR A 378 -3.43 -6.21 -28.40
C TYR A 378 -4.28 -5.28 -27.53
N ILE A 379 -4.30 -3.98 -27.83
CA ILE A 379 -5.17 -3.02 -27.17
C ILE A 379 -6.64 -3.39 -27.40
N LYS A 380 -7.02 -3.70 -28.65
CA LYS A 380 -8.39 -4.15 -28.95
C LYS A 380 -8.75 -5.43 -28.21
N LEU A 381 -7.87 -6.41 -28.22
CA LEU A 381 -8.08 -7.70 -27.53
C LEU A 381 -8.21 -7.52 -26.01
N HIS A 382 -7.43 -6.61 -25.41
CA HIS A 382 -7.53 -6.26 -24.00
C HIS A 382 -8.92 -5.69 -23.66
N LEU A 383 -9.39 -4.69 -24.41
CA LEU A 383 -10.69 -4.07 -24.16
C LEU A 383 -11.85 -5.04 -24.35
N GLU A 384 -11.74 -5.95 -25.34
CA GLU A 384 -12.70 -7.03 -25.53
C GLU A 384 -12.70 -8.02 -24.35
N TRP A 385 -11.51 -8.36 -23.83
CA TRP A 385 -11.34 -9.25 -22.67
C TRP A 385 -11.90 -8.62 -21.40
N GLU A 386 -11.62 -7.34 -21.15
CA GLU A 386 -12.15 -6.59 -20.01
C GLU A 386 -13.67 -6.56 -20.04
N LYS A 387 -14.25 -6.15 -21.16
CA LYS A 387 -15.70 -6.06 -21.31
C LYS A 387 -16.39 -7.41 -21.13
N ARG A 388 -15.88 -8.45 -21.81
CA ARG A 388 -16.43 -9.80 -21.70
C ARG A 388 -16.37 -10.35 -20.29
N ASN A 389 -15.32 -10.04 -19.57
CA ASN A 389 -15.02 -10.62 -18.27
C ASN A 389 -15.65 -9.84 -17.12
N TRP A 390 -15.61 -8.51 -17.19
CA TRP A 390 -15.95 -7.64 -16.09
C TRP A 390 -17.19 -6.73 -16.32
N ASP A 391 -17.79 -6.76 -17.49
CA ASP A 391 -19.07 -6.11 -17.79
C ASP A 391 -20.02 -7.12 -18.44
N ALA A 392 -20.13 -8.31 -17.83
CA ALA A 392 -20.92 -9.42 -18.39
C ALA A 392 -22.43 -9.17 -18.35
N ASP A 393 -22.94 -8.33 -17.47
CA ASP A 393 -24.33 -7.92 -17.38
C ASP A 393 -24.67 -6.71 -18.26
N GLY A 394 -23.66 -6.08 -18.85
CA GLY A 394 -23.81 -4.99 -19.83
C GLY A 394 -24.28 -3.67 -19.22
N ASP A 395 -24.01 -3.43 -17.94
CA ASP A 395 -24.44 -2.21 -17.28
C ASP A 395 -23.41 -1.07 -17.37
N HIS A 396 -22.27 -1.34 -18.03
CA HIS A 396 -21.14 -0.44 -18.27
C HIS A 396 -20.36 -0.03 -17.00
N LEU A 397 -20.48 -0.79 -15.90
CA LEU A 397 -19.61 -0.73 -14.76
C LEU A 397 -18.83 -2.03 -14.67
N TYR A 398 -17.53 -1.91 -14.49
CA TYR A 398 -16.65 -3.05 -14.56
C TYR A 398 -16.48 -3.68 -13.18
N ASP A 399 -16.85 -4.94 -13.08
CA ASP A 399 -16.67 -5.77 -11.92
C ASP A 399 -15.19 -6.06 -11.65
N ALA A 400 -14.89 -6.57 -10.49
CA ALA A 400 -13.62 -7.22 -10.20
C ALA A 400 -13.83 -8.29 -9.14
N TYR A 401 -13.17 -9.43 -9.26
CA TYR A 401 -13.18 -10.46 -8.22
C TYR A 401 -12.01 -10.30 -7.28
N CYS A 402 -10.85 -10.11 -7.82
CA CYS A 402 -9.64 -9.76 -7.12
C CYS A 402 -9.00 -8.66 -7.89
N CYS A 403 -9.03 -7.52 -7.35
CA CYS A 403 -8.20 -6.48 -7.88
C CYS A 403 -6.90 -6.44 -7.12
N ILE A 404 -5.94 -6.21 -7.83
CA ILE A 404 -4.65 -6.44 -7.51
C ILE A 404 -3.80 -5.27 -7.49
N TRP A 405 -4.37 -4.28 -7.96
CA TRP A 405 -3.76 -3.02 -8.14
C TRP A 405 -3.14 -2.48 -6.83
N ALA A 406 -3.93 -2.36 -5.78
CA ALA A 406 -3.44 -1.78 -4.54
C ALA A 406 -2.95 -2.82 -3.53
N SER A 407 -3.47 -4.05 -3.58
CA SER A 407 -3.12 -5.07 -2.60
C SER A 407 -3.52 -6.47 -3.05
N ASP A 408 -2.69 -7.44 -2.72
CA ASP A 408 -3.00 -8.87 -2.86
C ASP A 408 -4.22 -9.29 -2.02
N ALA A 409 -4.57 -8.51 -1.01
CA ALA A 409 -5.65 -8.79 -0.09
C ALA A 409 -6.98 -8.18 -0.52
N LEU A 410 -7.01 -7.32 -1.54
CA LEU A 410 -8.25 -6.76 -2.05
C LEU A 410 -9.15 -7.83 -2.63
N TYR A 411 -10.38 -7.80 -2.16
CA TYR A 411 -11.39 -8.78 -2.46
C TYR A 411 -12.74 -8.13 -2.68
N TYR A 412 -13.08 -7.94 -3.93
CA TYR A 412 -14.42 -7.49 -4.31
C TYR A 412 -15.31 -8.69 -4.58
N ASN A 413 -16.55 -8.63 -4.20
CA ASN A 413 -17.49 -9.72 -4.41
C ASN A 413 -18.07 -9.76 -5.83
N GLY A 414 -17.28 -9.39 -6.83
CA GLY A 414 -17.68 -9.32 -8.24
C GLY A 414 -18.56 -8.11 -8.55
N GLY A 415 -18.60 -7.10 -7.70
CA GLY A 415 -19.45 -5.92 -7.93
C GLY A 415 -18.78 -4.85 -8.77
N ASN A 416 -19.53 -3.81 -9.06
CA ASN A 416 -19.16 -2.67 -9.90
C ASN A 416 -18.09 -1.82 -9.24
N VAL A 417 -16.83 -2.00 -9.59
CA VAL A 417 -15.68 -1.41 -8.92
C VAL A 417 -15.29 -0.08 -9.56
N THR A 418 -15.14 0.95 -8.77
CA THR A 418 -14.87 2.31 -9.23
C THR A 418 -13.56 2.41 -10.02
N HIS A 419 -12.45 1.88 -9.51
CA HIS A 419 -11.17 2.01 -10.21
C HIS A 419 -11.08 1.14 -11.46
N SER A 420 -11.66 -0.07 -11.48
CA SER A 420 -11.75 -0.90 -12.68
C SER A 420 -12.55 -0.20 -13.78
N SER A 421 -13.68 0.40 -13.41
CA SER A 421 -14.51 1.18 -14.35
C SER A 421 -13.77 2.41 -14.88
N ALA A 422 -13.01 3.11 -14.04
CA ALA A 422 -12.22 4.28 -14.47
C ALA A 422 -11.09 3.90 -15.44
N TYR A 423 -10.38 2.80 -15.22
CA TYR A 423 -9.38 2.30 -16.17
C TYR A 423 -10.00 1.94 -17.52
N ASN A 424 -11.14 1.26 -17.51
CA ASN A 424 -11.85 0.90 -18.75
C ASN A 424 -12.40 2.13 -19.48
N TYR A 425 -12.84 3.17 -18.76
CA TYR A 425 -13.16 4.47 -19.37
C TYR A 425 -11.96 5.05 -20.11
N LYS A 426 -10.79 5.16 -19.44
CA LYS A 426 -9.56 5.70 -20.03
C LYS A 426 -9.13 4.86 -21.23
N GLY A 427 -9.14 3.53 -21.11
CA GLY A 427 -8.77 2.61 -22.17
C GLY A 427 -9.62 2.79 -23.42
N ASN A 428 -10.94 2.83 -23.28
CA ASN A 428 -11.88 3.02 -24.39
C ASN A 428 -11.76 4.41 -25.01
N ARG A 429 -11.65 5.47 -24.18
CA ARG A 429 -11.44 6.83 -24.68
C ARG A 429 -10.13 6.98 -25.46
N PHE A 430 -9.05 6.35 -24.97
CA PHE A 430 -7.77 6.38 -25.67
C PHE A 430 -7.83 5.56 -26.96
N ALA A 431 -8.49 4.39 -26.95
CA ALA A 431 -8.71 3.56 -28.12
C ALA A 431 -9.51 4.29 -29.20
N ALA A 432 -10.54 5.06 -28.85
CA ALA A 432 -11.27 5.88 -29.81
C ALA A 432 -10.36 6.89 -30.52
N ARG A 433 -9.49 7.59 -29.79
CA ARG A 433 -8.51 8.54 -30.35
C ARG A 433 -7.47 7.84 -31.23
N ILE A 434 -7.02 6.64 -30.84
CA ILE A 434 -6.12 5.82 -31.65
C ILE A 434 -6.80 5.39 -32.95
N ALA A 435 -8.04 4.91 -32.88
CA ALA A 435 -8.81 4.48 -34.04
C ALA A 435 -8.96 5.62 -35.08
N GLU A 436 -9.34 6.83 -34.63
CA GLU A 436 -9.40 8.03 -35.44
C GLU A 436 -8.04 8.33 -36.11
N LEU A 437 -6.94 8.31 -35.34
CA LEU A 437 -5.59 8.52 -35.85
C LEU A 437 -5.16 7.48 -36.88
N LEU A 438 -5.61 6.22 -36.75
CA LEU A 438 -5.30 5.12 -37.66
C LEU A 438 -6.23 5.04 -38.85
N GLY A 439 -7.31 5.85 -38.88
CA GLY A 439 -8.34 5.84 -39.92
C GLY A 439 -9.37 4.71 -39.76
N GLU A 440 -9.51 4.17 -38.56
CA GLU A 440 -10.58 3.20 -38.19
C GLU A 440 -11.77 3.95 -37.59
N ASP A 441 -12.94 3.32 -37.52
CA ASP A 441 -14.14 3.90 -36.92
C ASP A 441 -13.98 3.99 -35.38
N PRO A 442 -13.92 5.19 -34.76
CA PRO A 442 -13.77 5.35 -33.33
C PRO A 442 -15.06 5.08 -32.51
N THR A 443 -16.22 5.00 -33.21
CA THR A 443 -17.56 5.01 -32.59
C THR A 443 -17.73 3.94 -31.50
N PRO A 444 -17.35 2.68 -31.68
CA PRO A 444 -17.58 1.66 -30.66
C PRO A 444 -16.92 2.00 -29.31
N TRP A 445 -15.68 2.43 -29.34
CA TRP A 445 -14.93 2.77 -28.11
C TRP A 445 -15.38 4.10 -27.51
N GLN A 446 -15.75 5.10 -28.33
CA GLN A 446 -16.29 6.35 -27.84
C GLN A 446 -17.62 6.15 -27.12
N GLN A 447 -18.52 5.35 -27.71
CA GLN A 447 -19.82 5.03 -27.09
C GLN A 447 -19.66 4.28 -25.79
N GLU A 448 -18.71 3.32 -25.71
CA GLU A 448 -18.44 2.60 -24.48
C GLU A 448 -17.86 3.54 -23.39
N ALA A 449 -16.88 4.38 -23.72
CA ALA A 449 -16.35 5.35 -22.79
C ALA A 449 -17.45 6.29 -22.22
N ASP A 450 -18.31 6.81 -23.10
CA ASP A 450 -19.42 7.68 -22.69
C ASP A 450 -20.42 6.95 -21.78
N ALA A 451 -20.70 5.67 -22.08
CA ALA A 451 -21.59 4.84 -21.28
C ALA A 451 -21.00 4.56 -19.88
N ILE A 452 -19.71 4.20 -19.81
CA ILE A 452 -18.99 3.99 -18.54
C ILE A 452 -19.05 5.27 -17.69
N LEU A 453 -18.65 6.41 -18.24
CA LEU A 453 -18.65 7.67 -17.50
C LEU A 453 -20.04 8.03 -16.97
N LYS A 454 -21.07 7.81 -17.79
CA LYS A 454 -22.48 8.02 -17.38
C LYS A 454 -22.91 7.07 -16.27
N ALA A 455 -22.50 5.79 -16.34
CA ALA A 455 -22.82 4.79 -15.33
C ALA A 455 -22.11 5.11 -13.99
N MET A 456 -20.80 5.43 -14.03
CA MET A 456 -20.03 5.86 -12.86
C MET A 456 -20.67 7.07 -12.17
N ASN A 457 -21.03 8.10 -12.93
CA ASN A 457 -21.66 9.30 -12.37
C ASN A 457 -23.05 9.05 -11.80
N ARG A 458 -23.79 8.08 -12.32
CA ARG A 458 -25.15 7.75 -11.87
C ARG A 458 -25.17 6.87 -10.63
N ARG A 459 -24.26 5.88 -10.53
CA ARG A 459 -24.33 4.81 -9.52
C ARG A 459 -23.23 4.90 -8.48
N LEU A 460 -22.02 5.28 -8.86
CA LEU A 460 -20.87 5.28 -7.97
C LEU A 460 -20.56 6.67 -7.39
N TRP A 461 -20.88 7.75 -8.07
CA TRP A 461 -20.64 9.10 -7.55
C TRP A 461 -21.65 9.48 -6.47
N LEU A 462 -21.16 9.70 -5.26
CA LEU A 462 -21.92 10.10 -4.09
C LEU A 462 -21.99 11.63 -4.03
N LYS A 463 -22.97 12.19 -4.73
CA LYS A 463 -23.08 13.64 -4.96
C LYS A 463 -23.08 14.46 -3.66
N ASP A 464 -23.77 14.00 -2.63
CA ASP A 464 -23.91 14.71 -1.35
C ASP A 464 -22.68 14.52 -0.47
N GLU A 465 -21.88 13.49 -0.69
CA GLU A 465 -20.66 13.17 0.05
C GLU A 465 -19.40 13.66 -0.68
N GLY A 466 -19.48 13.88 -1.99
CA GLY A 466 -18.44 14.48 -2.82
C GLY A 466 -17.29 13.53 -3.21
N HIS A 467 -17.57 12.22 -3.28
CA HIS A 467 -16.59 11.22 -3.70
C HIS A 467 -17.26 10.03 -4.39
N TRP A 468 -16.46 9.11 -4.94
CA TRP A 468 -16.97 7.83 -5.45
C TRP A 468 -17.07 6.82 -4.33
N ALA A 469 -18.10 5.97 -4.39
CA ALA A 469 -18.14 4.74 -3.63
C ALA A 469 -16.98 3.82 -4.03
N GLU A 470 -16.59 2.91 -3.16
CA GLU A 470 -15.59 1.90 -3.49
C GLU A 470 -16.10 0.95 -4.58
N PHE A 471 -17.24 0.37 -4.34
CA PHE A 471 -17.93 -0.52 -5.28
C PHE A 471 -19.43 -0.67 -4.94
N GLU A 472 -20.19 -1.26 -5.86
CA GLU A 472 -21.55 -1.71 -5.63
C GLU A 472 -21.61 -3.24 -5.76
N ASP A 473 -22.23 -3.92 -4.80
CA ASP A 473 -22.36 -5.39 -4.83
C ASP A 473 -23.04 -5.87 -6.11
N LEU A 474 -22.50 -6.90 -6.75
CA LEU A 474 -23.16 -7.55 -7.88
C LEU A 474 -24.44 -8.26 -7.46
N MET A 475 -24.49 -8.76 -6.26
CA MET A 475 -25.50 -9.68 -5.74
C MET A 475 -26.17 -9.16 -4.48
N GLY A 476 -27.09 -9.95 -3.96
CA GLY A 476 -27.81 -9.68 -2.73
C GLY A 476 -28.67 -8.42 -2.86
N GLU A 477 -28.50 -7.49 -1.95
CA GLU A 477 -29.23 -6.22 -1.94
C GLU A 477 -28.61 -5.15 -2.86
N LYS A 478 -27.56 -5.50 -3.62
CA LYS A 478 -26.80 -4.57 -4.49
C LYS A 478 -26.41 -3.30 -3.75
N ARG A 479 -25.77 -3.48 -2.62
CA ARG A 479 -25.45 -2.38 -1.72
C ARG A 479 -24.23 -1.63 -2.19
N LEU A 480 -24.22 -0.33 -1.95
CA LEU A 480 -23.16 0.57 -2.29
C LEU A 480 -22.19 0.72 -1.11
N HIS A 481 -20.95 0.33 -1.28
CA HIS A 481 -19.88 0.49 -0.30
C HIS A 481 -19.30 1.89 -0.39
N LYS A 482 -19.75 2.77 0.47
CA LYS A 482 -19.47 4.21 0.39
C LYS A 482 -18.10 4.62 0.89
N SER A 483 -17.52 3.84 1.79
CA SER A 483 -16.19 4.13 2.34
C SER A 483 -15.13 3.76 1.32
N ALA A 484 -14.68 4.73 0.55
CA ALA A 484 -13.69 4.53 -0.49
C ALA A 484 -12.26 4.48 0.05
N ALA A 485 -11.45 3.64 -0.55
CA ALA A 485 -10.01 3.66 -0.41
C ALA A 485 -9.40 4.77 -1.26
N VAL A 486 -8.13 5.11 -1.01
CA VAL A 486 -7.42 6.13 -1.80
C VAL A 486 -7.37 5.79 -3.29
N TRP A 487 -7.30 4.50 -3.66
CA TRP A 487 -7.29 4.09 -5.08
C TRP A 487 -8.61 4.33 -5.80
N SER A 488 -9.73 4.27 -5.12
CA SER A 488 -11.03 4.66 -5.71
C SER A 488 -11.22 6.18 -5.80
N ILE A 489 -10.29 6.96 -5.27
CA ILE A 489 -10.22 8.41 -5.41
C ILE A 489 -9.21 8.80 -6.50
N TYR A 490 -7.95 8.34 -6.42
CA TYR A 490 -6.93 8.78 -7.35
C TYR A 490 -7.09 8.20 -8.77
N THR A 491 -7.63 6.97 -8.92
CA THR A 491 -7.75 6.36 -10.24
C THR A 491 -8.75 7.08 -11.16
N PRO A 492 -9.98 7.44 -10.74
CA PRO A 492 -10.86 8.25 -11.58
C PRO A 492 -10.25 9.61 -11.97
N ILE A 493 -9.45 10.21 -11.09
CA ILE A 493 -8.76 11.47 -11.36
C ILE A 493 -7.67 11.27 -12.42
N ASP A 494 -6.84 10.26 -12.26
CA ASP A 494 -5.73 9.96 -13.19
C ASP A 494 -6.22 9.45 -14.55
N CYS A 495 -7.41 8.86 -14.58
CA CYS A 495 -8.07 8.40 -15.79
C CYS A 495 -8.88 9.49 -16.51
N ASP A 496 -8.91 10.74 -16.02
CA ASP A 496 -9.78 11.81 -16.51
C ASP A 496 -11.28 11.40 -16.52
N ALA A 497 -11.68 10.47 -15.66
CA ALA A 497 -13.07 9.99 -15.53
C ALA A 497 -13.93 10.90 -14.65
N CYS A 498 -13.57 12.17 -14.56
CA CYS A 498 -14.24 13.14 -13.70
C CYS A 498 -14.06 14.57 -14.19
N THR A 499 -14.90 15.46 -13.66
CA THR A 499 -14.67 16.89 -13.77
C THR A 499 -13.61 17.34 -12.75
N SER A 500 -12.98 18.48 -13.00
CA SER A 500 -12.02 19.06 -12.06
C SER A 500 -12.65 19.37 -10.69
N GLU A 501 -13.95 19.70 -10.64
CA GLU A 501 -14.67 19.92 -9.38
C GLU A 501 -14.87 18.59 -8.63
N GLN A 502 -15.19 17.50 -9.32
CA GLN A 502 -15.26 16.17 -8.70
C GLN A 502 -13.90 15.74 -8.15
N ALA A 503 -12.82 15.96 -8.90
CA ALA A 503 -11.45 15.68 -8.42
C ALA A 503 -11.13 16.45 -7.14
N TRP A 504 -11.50 17.74 -7.09
CA TRP A 504 -11.33 18.55 -5.88
C TRP A 504 -12.11 17.99 -4.70
N MET A 505 -13.40 17.72 -4.88
CA MET A 505 -14.28 17.20 -3.81
C MET A 505 -13.82 15.81 -3.32
N ALA A 506 -13.41 14.94 -4.23
CA ALA A 506 -12.97 13.59 -3.91
C ALA A 506 -11.66 13.60 -3.09
N THR A 507 -10.75 14.52 -3.39
CA THR A 507 -9.55 14.68 -2.55
C THR A 507 -9.86 15.34 -1.19
N GLU A 508 -10.93 16.17 -1.07
CA GLU A 508 -11.42 16.62 0.24
C GLU A 508 -12.02 15.47 1.09
N TYR A 509 -12.59 14.44 0.45
CA TYR A 509 -13.02 13.23 1.15
C TYR A 509 -11.83 12.52 1.80
N VAL A 510 -10.70 12.41 1.10
CA VAL A 510 -9.48 11.82 1.67
C VAL A 510 -9.04 12.57 2.92
N ASP A 511 -9.06 13.90 2.91
CA ASP A 511 -8.72 14.72 4.09
C ASP A 511 -9.64 14.43 5.29
N ARG A 512 -10.93 14.20 5.04
CA ARG A 512 -11.92 14.02 6.10
C ARG A 512 -11.99 12.61 6.67
N GLU A 513 -11.90 11.61 5.80
CA GLU A 513 -12.31 10.24 6.14
C GLU A 513 -11.13 9.26 6.25
N ILE A 514 -10.03 9.52 5.54
CA ILE A 514 -8.85 8.65 5.59
C ILE A 514 -7.86 9.16 6.63
N PRO A 515 -7.34 8.29 7.51
CA PRO A 515 -6.42 8.70 8.57
C PRO A 515 -5.16 9.38 8.04
N HIS A 516 -4.86 10.57 8.56
CA HIS A 516 -3.63 11.31 8.33
C HIS A 516 -2.73 11.23 9.56
N ILE A 517 -1.47 10.87 9.34
CA ILE A 517 -0.53 10.54 10.41
C ILE A 517 0.62 11.54 10.40
N PRO A 518 0.83 12.33 11.47
CA PRO A 518 1.93 13.27 11.55
C PRO A 518 3.29 12.56 11.51
N ILE A 519 4.19 13.05 10.67
CA ILE A 519 5.58 12.60 10.66
C ILE A 519 6.28 13.19 11.88
N ARG A 520 6.64 12.35 12.84
CA ARG A 520 7.24 12.77 14.10
C ARG A 520 8.77 12.76 14.01
N ILE A 521 9.35 13.94 14.16
CA ILE A 521 10.79 14.20 14.01
C ILE A 521 11.35 14.79 15.29
N LYS A 522 12.16 14.02 15.99
CA LYS A 522 12.74 14.44 17.25
C LYS A 522 13.71 15.62 17.08
N ASP A 523 13.57 16.63 17.92
CA ASP A 523 14.45 17.80 18.00
C ASP A 523 14.50 18.61 16.67
N SER A 524 13.35 18.71 15.95
CA SER A 524 13.24 19.41 14.66
C SER A 524 12.03 20.34 14.61
N ASP A 525 12.15 21.45 13.90
CA ASP A 525 11.07 22.38 13.58
C ASP A 525 10.09 21.80 12.53
N MET A 526 10.45 20.70 11.93
CA MET A 526 9.56 19.94 11.02
C MET A 526 8.71 18.89 11.74
N ASP A 527 8.82 18.73 13.07
CA ASP A 527 8.02 17.75 13.83
C ASP A 527 6.52 17.97 13.63
N GLY A 528 5.84 16.98 13.09
CA GLY A 528 4.40 17.04 12.82
C GLY A 528 3.96 18.02 11.71
N LYS A 529 4.89 18.68 11.03
CA LYS A 529 4.59 19.62 9.94
C LYS A 529 3.96 18.93 8.74
N TYR A 530 4.45 17.77 8.40
CA TYR A 530 3.98 16.96 7.28
C TYR A 530 3.23 15.74 7.78
N GLN A 531 2.21 15.32 7.04
CA GLN A 531 1.37 14.18 7.38
C GLN A 531 1.34 13.20 6.23
N THR A 532 1.60 11.93 6.51
CA THR A 532 1.32 10.84 5.59
C THR A 532 -0.14 10.42 5.69
N VAL A 533 -0.61 9.54 4.82
CA VAL A 533 -1.99 9.09 4.74
C VAL A 533 -2.06 7.56 4.72
N ALA A 534 -3.05 7.01 5.42
CA ALA A 534 -3.37 5.58 5.31
C ALA A 534 -4.00 5.27 3.95
N THR A 535 -4.04 4.00 3.58
CA THR A 535 -4.71 3.56 2.34
C THR A 535 -6.23 3.58 2.46
N THR A 536 -6.74 3.26 3.64
CA THR A 536 -8.17 3.21 3.96
C THR A 536 -8.44 3.59 5.42
N ASN A 537 -9.69 3.68 5.79
CA ASN A 537 -10.15 3.70 7.18
C ASN A 537 -10.80 2.37 7.60
N TRP A 538 -10.48 1.27 6.94
CA TRP A 538 -11.10 -0.04 7.14
C TRP A 538 -10.44 -0.84 8.26
N LEU A 539 -11.15 -1.80 8.80
CA LEU A 539 -10.70 -2.75 9.83
C LEU A 539 -11.39 -4.11 9.60
N PRO A 540 -10.75 -5.22 9.99
CA PRO A 540 -9.44 -5.36 10.64
C PRO A 540 -8.26 -5.15 9.70
N TYR A 541 -7.02 -5.17 10.23
CA TYR A 541 -5.81 -5.12 9.43
C TYR A 541 -5.74 -6.33 8.49
N ASP A 542 -5.49 -6.05 7.22
CA ASP A 542 -5.13 -7.07 6.25
C ASP A 542 -4.13 -6.55 5.21
N TRP A 543 -2.89 -6.99 5.35
CA TRP A 543 -1.78 -6.70 4.44
C TRP A 543 -1.65 -5.19 4.13
N SER A 544 -1.51 -4.83 2.85
CA SER A 544 -1.43 -3.43 2.38
C SER A 544 -2.80 -2.81 2.09
N THR A 545 -3.90 -3.53 2.33
CA THR A 545 -5.26 -3.04 2.06
C THR A 545 -5.63 -1.86 2.94
N ASN A 546 -5.18 -1.84 4.17
CA ASN A 546 -5.58 -0.83 5.13
C ASN A 546 -4.42 -0.45 6.07
N ASN A 547 -3.38 0.15 5.54
CA ASN A 547 -2.22 0.58 6.31
C ASN A 547 -1.56 1.78 5.64
N VAL A 548 -0.24 1.99 5.81
CA VAL A 548 0.52 3.05 5.15
C VAL A 548 1.54 2.43 4.20
N ALA A 549 1.31 2.64 2.91
CA ALA A 549 2.20 2.21 1.84
C ALA A 549 2.68 3.41 1.04
N HIS A 550 3.97 3.52 0.79
CA HIS A 550 4.59 4.69 0.17
C HIS A 550 4.03 4.98 -1.24
N GLU A 551 3.83 3.95 -2.05
CA GLU A 551 3.27 4.11 -3.39
C GLU A 551 1.84 4.66 -3.38
N GLU A 552 1.04 4.30 -2.38
CA GLU A 552 -0.32 4.81 -2.22
C GLU A 552 -0.32 6.28 -1.78
N VAL A 553 0.62 6.66 -0.90
CA VAL A 553 0.82 8.06 -0.50
C VAL A 553 1.24 8.90 -1.71
N MET A 554 2.19 8.43 -2.51
CA MET A 554 2.66 9.13 -3.71
C MET A 554 1.59 9.25 -4.78
N ASN A 555 0.79 8.20 -5.02
CA ASN A 555 -0.32 8.27 -5.97
C ASN A 555 -1.42 9.24 -5.49
N THR A 556 -1.68 9.26 -4.19
CA THR A 556 -2.60 10.23 -3.59
C THR A 556 -2.06 11.66 -3.75
N ALA A 557 -0.76 11.89 -3.51
CA ALA A 557 -0.13 13.19 -3.77
C ALA A 557 -0.26 13.63 -5.23
N LEU A 558 -0.07 12.71 -6.18
CA LEU A 558 -0.30 12.97 -7.61
C LEU A 558 -1.75 13.41 -7.86
N ALA A 559 -2.73 12.72 -7.30
CA ALA A 559 -4.14 13.08 -7.45
C ALA A 559 -4.45 14.48 -6.88
N TYR A 560 -3.85 14.86 -5.75
CA TYR A 560 -3.98 16.21 -5.21
C TYR A 560 -3.41 17.26 -6.16
N PHE A 561 -2.24 17.00 -6.76
CA PHE A 561 -1.67 17.88 -7.77
C PHE A 561 -2.57 17.99 -9.00
N GLN A 562 -3.10 16.87 -9.48
CA GLN A 562 -4.04 16.84 -10.59
C GLN A 562 -5.36 17.57 -10.28
N ALA A 563 -5.82 17.53 -9.05
CA ALA A 563 -6.99 18.28 -8.59
C ALA A 563 -6.70 19.78 -8.38
N GLY A 564 -5.45 20.22 -8.44
CA GLY A 564 -5.05 21.63 -8.21
C GLY A 564 -4.90 21.98 -6.72
N ARG A 565 -4.68 20.98 -5.85
CA ARG A 565 -4.48 21.12 -4.41
C ARG A 565 -3.00 21.00 -4.06
N SER A 566 -2.20 21.94 -4.56
CA SER A 566 -0.73 21.90 -4.52
C SER A 566 -0.14 21.74 -3.12
N GLU A 567 -0.66 22.47 -2.13
CA GLU A 567 -0.15 22.44 -0.77
C GLU A 567 -0.35 21.07 -0.11
N GLN A 568 -1.52 20.46 -0.29
CA GLN A 568 -1.83 19.15 0.24
C GLN A 568 -1.03 18.05 -0.47
N GLY A 569 -0.92 18.13 -1.81
CA GLY A 569 -0.07 17.22 -2.57
C GLY A 569 1.39 17.30 -2.15
N PHE A 570 1.91 18.53 -1.96
CA PHE A 570 3.28 18.73 -1.48
C PHE A 570 3.49 18.24 -0.04
N ASN A 571 2.47 18.38 0.82
CA ASN A 571 2.50 17.81 2.17
C ASN A 571 2.70 16.28 2.15
N LEU A 572 1.92 15.56 1.34
CA LEU A 572 2.03 14.10 1.23
C LEU A 572 3.37 13.69 0.61
N LEU A 573 3.81 14.37 -0.45
CA LEU A 573 5.10 14.14 -1.09
C LEU A 573 6.25 14.28 -0.08
N MET A 574 6.27 15.37 0.70
CA MET A 574 7.30 15.60 1.70
C MET A 574 7.22 14.61 2.86
N ALA A 575 6.01 14.25 3.29
CA ALA A 575 5.82 13.23 4.32
C ALA A 575 6.44 11.89 3.91
N ASP A 576 6.21 11.48 2.67
CA ASP A 576 6.73 10.23 2.11
C ASP A 576 8.25 10.24 2.00
N ILE A 577 8.82 11.31 1.46
CA ILE A 577 10.26 11.49 1.32
C ILE A 577 10.96 11.47 2.68
N LEU A 578 10.43 12.21 3.66
CA LEU A 578 11.01 12.25 5.00
C LEU A 578 10.93 10.90 5.68
N ASP A 579 9.78 10.23 5.60
CA ASP A 579 9.57 8.92 6.22
C ASP A 579 10.51 7.86 5.64
N GLY A 580 10.55 7.70 4.32
CA GLY A 580 11.28 6.63 3.65
C GLY A 580 12.78 6.87 3.52
N MET A 581 13.22 8.12 3.33
CA MET A 581 14.60 8.41 2.91
C MET A 581 15.48 9.07 3.96
N PHE A 582 14.92 9.94 4.80
CA PHE A 582 15.73 10.77 5.72
C PHE A 582 15.58 10.35 7.18
N LEU A 583 14.41 9.87 7.57
CA LEU A 583 14.15 9.29 8.90
C LEU A 583 14.33 7.77 8.90
N GLY A 584 14.26 7.14 7.74
CA GLY A 584 14.46 5.72 7.54
C GLY A 584 15.91 5.29 7.72
N GLN A 585 16.18 4.02 7.48
CA GLN A 585 17.53 3.45 7.61
C GLN A 585 18.26 3.35 6.26
N SER A 586 17.59 3.68 5.14
CA SER A 586 18.17 3.59 3.80
C SER A 586 18.08 4.94 3.08
N PRO A 587 19.22 5.63 2.88
CA PRO A 587 19.24 6.94 2.24
C PRO A 587 18.80 6.85 0.77
N GLY A 588 17.89 7.75 0.35
CA GLY A 588 17.40 7.79 -1.02
C GLY A 588 16.57 6.57 -1.44
N ASN A 589 15.89 5.95 -0.49
CA ASN A 589 15.12 4.73 -0.68
C ASN A 589 13.70 5.03 -1.19
N PHE A 590 13.30 4.35 -2.25
CA PHE A 590 11.91 4.27 -2.71
C PHE A 590 11.30 2.96 -2.23
N GLY A 591 11.11 2.84 -0.91
CA GLY A 591 10.57 1.65 -0.27
C GLY A 591 9.07 1.48 -0.50
N GLN A 592 8.55 0.30 -0.20
CA GLN A 592 7.11 0.04 -0.28
C GLN A 592 6.40 0.39 1.02
N ILE A 593 6.91 -0.11 2.13
CA ILE A 593 6.23 -0.08 3.44
C ILE A 593 6.81 1.03 4.31
N SER A 594 5.93 1.89 4.79
CA SER A 594 6.23 2.99 5.70
C SER A 594 6.65 2.52 7.09
N TYR A 595 7.40 3.35 7.81
CA TYR A 595 7.62 3.18 9.24
C TYR A 595 6.30 3.11 10.03
N TYR A 596 5.29 3.81 9.55
CA TYR A 596 3.95 3.87 10.18
C TYR A 596 3.09 2.66 9.89
N ASP A 597 3.55 1.72 9.07
CA ASP A 597 2.91 0.41 8.98
C ASP A 597 2.87 -0.24 10.35
N LYS A 598 1.69 -0.72 10.76
CA LYS A 598 1.47 -1.25 12.11
C LYS A 598 2.15 -2.58 12.31
N ALA A 599 2.15 -3.40 11.29
CA ALA A 599 2.55 -4.78 11.41
C ALA A 599 3.99 -5.01 10.99
N ARG A 600 4.49 -4.33 9.94
CA ARG A 600 5.78 -4.62 9.34
C ARG A 600 6.84 -3.61 9.65
N SER A 601 6.46 -2.33 9.72
CA SER A 601 7.43 -1.25 9.70
C SER A 601 8.25 -1.24 8.41
N GLU A 602 9.03 -0.25 8.17
CA GLU A 602 9.89 -0.01 7.01
C GLU A 602 10.40 -1.28 6.28
N ALA A 603 9.96 -1.49 5.03
CA ALA A 603 10.29 -2.68 4.27
C ALA A 603 10.41 -2.44 2.75
N TYR A 604 11.03 -3.38 2.04
CA TYR A 604 11.19 -3.46 0.58
C TYR A 604 11.85 -2.24 -0.04
N ARG A 605 13.18 -2.23 -0.03
CA ARG A 605 13.97 -1.15 -0.65
C ARG A 605 13.84 -1.13 -2.17
N ASP A 606 13.73 0.10 -2.73
CA ASP A 606 13.59 0.38 -4.17
C ASP A 606 12.58 -0.55 -4.85
N PHE A 607 11.35 -0.42 -4.39
CA PHE A 607 10.22 -1.17 -4.90
C PHE A 607 9.65 -0.49 -6.14
N ALA A 608 9.40 -1.23 -7.20
CA ALA A 608 9.07 -0.66 -8.51
C ALA A 608 7.79 0.18 -8.50
N ASP A 609 6.81 -0.19 -7.68
CA ASP A 609 5.57 0.57 -7.51
C ASP A 609 5.86 1.99 -7.07
N ASN A 610 6.63 2.14 -5.98
CA ASN A 610 6.98 3.45 -5.47
C ASN A 610 7.93 4.20 -6.42
N VAL A 611 8.91 3.52 -7.02
CA VAL A 611 9.80 4.15 -8.02
C VAL A 611 9.01 4.72 -9.19
N GLY A 612 8.07 3.95 -9.74
CA GLY A 612 7.28 4.36 -10.90
C GLY A 612 6.32 5.50 -10.57
N ILE A 613 5.57 5.39 -9.48
CA ILE A 613 4.61 6.44 -9.13
C ILE A 613 5.30 7.71 -8.62
N SER A 614 6.43 7.61 -7.90
CA SER A 614 7.22 8.77 -7.50
C SER A 614 7.78 9.52 -8.70
N SER A 615 8.20 8.81 -9.76
CA SER A 615 8.59 9.43 -11.03
C SER A 615 7.47 10.29 -11.61
N ARG A 616 6.24 9.77 -11.62
CA ARG A 616 5.06 10.51 -12.08
C ARG A 616 4.69 11.64 -11.14
N THR A 617 4.69 11.40 -9.83
CA THR A 617 4.33 12.42 -8.83
C THR A 617 5.23 13.63 -8.90
N LEU A 618 6.53 13.44 -9.10
CA LEU A 618 7.49 14.52 -9.29
C LEU A 618 7.33 15.20 -10.65
N ILE A 619 7.38 14.42 -11.74
CA ILE A 619 7.45 14.96 -13.11
C ILE A 619 6.06 15.36 -13.61
N ASN A 620 5.07 14.47 -13.51
CA ASN A 620 3.72 14.73 -14.02
C ASN A 620 2.83 15.47 -13.01
N GLY A 621 3.14 15.41 -11.71
CA GLY A 621 2.42 16.07 -10.63
C GLY A 621 3.02 17.42 -10.25
N LEU A 622 4.11 17.41 -9.47
CA LEU A 622 4.71 18.64 -8.93
C LEU A 622 5.16 19.61 -10.04
N PHE A 623 5.91 19.12 -11.02
CA PHE A 623 6.32 19.91 -12.19
C PHE A 623 5.27 19.93 -13.30
N GLY A 624 4.30 19.03 -13.28
CA GLY A 624 3.12 19.06 -14.13
C GLY A 624 3.40 18.84 -15.62
N ILE A 625 4.48 18.16 -16.01
CA ILE A 625 4.78 17.83 -17.40
C ILE A 625 3.87 16.67 -17.84
N LEU A 626 2.88 16.96 -18.68
CA LEU A 626 1.87 16.01 -19.16
C LEU A 626 1.88 15.97 -20.69
N PRO A 627 2.77 15.16 -21.29
CA PRO A 627 2.78 15.01 -22.72
C PRO A 627 1.51 14.34 -23.24
N ASP A 628 1.11 14.69 -24.43
CA ASP A 628 0.11 14.04 -25.27
C ASP A 628 0.70 13.99 -26.70
N ALA A 629 1.91 13.42 -26.77
CA ALA A 629 2.82 13.56 -27.91
C ALA A 629 2.22 12.99 -29.19
N LEU A 630 1.52 11.86 -29.10
CA LEU A 630 0.85 11.23 -30.23
C LEU A 630 -0.17 12.18 -30.90
N PHE A 631 -0.70 13.15 -30.15
CA PHE A 631 -1.68 14.14 -30.60
C PHE A 631 -1.10 15.57 -30.69
N GLY A 632 0.23 15.70 -30.66
CA GLY A 632 0.97 16.94 -30.91
C GLY A 632 0.92 17.98 -29.80
N LYS A 633 0.57 17.61 -28.56
CA LYS A 633 0.44 18.54 -27.43
C LYS A 633 1.27 18.13 -26.23
N CYS A 634 1.66 19.11 -25.41
CA CYS A 634 2.20 18.89 -24.07
C CYS A 634 1.62 19.95 -23.13
N TYR A 635 1.02 19.49 -22.06
CA TYR A 635 0.52 20.38 -21.03
C TYR A 635 1.56 20.53 -19.92
N ILE A 636 1.71 21.75 -19.42
CA ILE A 636 2.49 22.07 -18.22
C ILE A 636 1.51 22.56 -17.17
N LYS A 637 1.22 21.74 -16.18
CA LYS A 637 0.26 21.96 -15.09
C LYS A 637 0.98 21.95 -13.75
N PRO A 638 1.81 22.97 -13.46
CA PRO A 638 2.67 22.96 -12.28
C PRO A 638 1.84 23.06 -11.00
N ALA A 639 2.28 22.36 -9.97
CA ALA A 639 1.64 22.33 -8.67
C ALA A 639 2.62 22.76 -7.56
N PHE A 640 3.37 23.81 -7.80
CA PHE A 640 4.36 24.32 -6.85
C PHE A 640 3.71 24.88 -5.59
N PRO A 641 4.34 24.72 -4.41
CA PRO A 641 4.01 25.52 -3.24
C PRO A 641 4.02 27.01 -3.57
N LYS A 642 3.09 27.72 -2.96
CA LYS A 642 2.90 29.17 -3.25
C LYS A 642 4.13 30.04 -2.94
N GLU A 643 4.97 29.60 -2.02
CA GLU A 643 6.21 30.26 -1.61
C GLU A 643 7.39 30.06 -2.59
N TRP A 644 7.24 29.20 -3.59
CA TRP A 644 8.27 29.02 -4.60
C TRP A 644 8.19 30.08 -5.68
N ASP A 645 9.20 30.94 -5.75
CA ASP A 645 9.31 31.97 -6.78
C ASP A 645 10.14 31.50 -7.99
N SER A 646 10.91 30.46 -7.85
CA SER A 646 11.67 29.88 -8.95
C SER A 646 11.97 28.39 -8.72
N CYS A 647 11.98 27.65 -9.82
CA CYS A 647 12.48 26.27 -9.83
C CYS A 647 12.78 25.87 -11.27
N SER A 648 13.47 24.76 -11.45
CA SER A 648 13.66 24.17 -12.77
C SER A 648 13.68 22.65 -12.74
N ILE A 649 13.32 22.07 -13.86
CA ILE A 649 13.41 20.64 -14.11
C ILE A 649 14.13 20.40 -15.43
N ARG A 650 14.95 19.36 -15.47
CA ARG A 650 15.50 18.80 -16.69
C ARG A 650 15.15 17.32 -16.77
N THR A 651 14.51 16.92 -17.87
CA THR A 651 14.28 15.53 -18.25
C THR A 651 14.80 15.30 -19.68
N PRO A 652 14.92 14.07 -20.15
CA PRO A 652 15.34 13.82 -21.53
C PRO A 652 14.39 14.38 -22.60
N PHE A 653 13.11 14.53 -22.31
CA PHE A 653 12.10 15.01 -23.25
C PHE A 653 11.82 16.50 -23.18
N LEU A 654 11.91 17.07 -21.97
CA LEU A 654 11.56 18.44 -21.73
C LEU A 654 12.30 19.00 -20.53
N SER A 655 12.77 20.23 -20.67
CA SER A 655 13.31 21.03 -19.57
C SER A 655 12.56 22.34 -19.49
N TYR A 656 12.33 22.85 -18.30
CA TYR A 656 11.89 24.24 -18.16
C TYR A 656 12.39 24.88 -16.88
N LYS A 657 12.51 26.23 -16.96
CA LYS A 657 12.73 27.09 -15.79
C LYS A 657 11.47 27.88 -15.53
N PHE A 658 11.05 27.86 -14.29
CA PHE A 658 9.94 28.66 -13.80
C PHE A 658 10.47 29.83 -13.00
N HIS A 659 9.93 31.02 -13.23
CA HIS A 659 10.19 32.21 -12.45
C HIS A 659 8.90 32.99 -12.23
N ARG A 660 8.65 33.37 -10.99
CA ARG A 660 7.48 34.14 -10.56
C ARG A 660 7.89 35.57 -10.20
N THR A 661 7.22 36.50 -10.78
CA THR A 661 7.32 37.96 -10.42
C THR A 661 6.05 38.38 -9.67
N ALA A 662 5.96 39.63 -9.30
CA ALA A 662 4.75 40.18 -8.67
C ALA A 662 3.49 40.00 -9.55
N THR A 663 3.61 40.05 -10.87
CA THR A 663 2.49 40.03 -11.82
C THR A 663 2.48 38.89 -12.81
N GLN A 664 3.58 38.16 -12.97
CA GLN A 664 3.73 37.19 -14.03
C GLN A 664 4.35 35.87 -13.51
N ASP A 665 3.92 34.76 -14.10
CA ASP A 665 4.62 33.48 -14.07
C ASP A 665 5.25 33.27 -15.44
N ILE A 666 6.57 33.01 -15.47
CA ILE A 666 7.37 32.90 -16.68
C ILE A 666 7.93 31.49 -16.79
N TYR A 667 7.74 30.83 -17.94
CA TYR A 667 8.21 29.49 -18.23
C TYR A 667 9.15 29.54 -19.43
N GLU A 668 10.46 29.31 -19.20
CA GLU A 668 11.45 29.12 -20.26
C GLU A 668 11.53 27.64 -20.57
N ILE A 669 10.99 27.21 -21.71
CA ILE A 669 10.80 25.80 -22.06
C ILE A 669 11.73 25.42 -23.19
N GLU A 670 12.39 24.27 -23.04
CA GLU A 670 13.13 23.57 -24.09
C GLU A 670 12.65 22.12 -24.18
N GLN A 671 12.18 21.70 -25.36
CA GLN A 671 11.67 20.35 -25.61
C GLN A 671 12.52 19.55 -26.59
N ASN A 672 12.56 18.26 -26.39
CA ASN A 672 13.33 17.30 -27.20
C ASN A 672 12.49 16.09 -27.62
N PHE A 673 11.19 16.27 -27.82
CA PHE A 673 10.34 15.25 -28.44
C PHE A 673 10.72 15.04 -29.89
N ALA A 674 10.40 13.89 -30.46
CA ALA A 674 10.69 13.55 -31.85
C ALA A 674 10.14 14.58 -32.84
N GLN A 675 8.96 15.16 -32.52
CA GLN A 675 8.38 16.32 -33.17
C GLN A 675 8.07 17.37 -32.10
N PRO A 676 8.32 18.66 -32.36
CA PRO A 676 7.94 19.71 -31.40
C PRO A 676 6.43 19.71 -31.15
N LEU A 677 6.06 19.64 -29.87
CA LEU A 677 4.67 19.65 -29.40
C LEU A 677 4.21 21.08 -29.11
N GLN A 678 2.92 21.35 -29.30
CA GLN A 678 2.32 22.58 -28.82
C GLN A 678 2.31 22.58 -27.29
N MET A 679 2.96 23.55 -26.68
CA MET A 679 2.99 23.71 -25.23
C MET A 679 1.76 24.47 -24.74
N ILE A 680 1.13 24.02 -23.66
CA ILE A 680 -0.04 24.64 -23.04
C ILE A 680 0.18 24.68 -21.54
N VAL A 681 0.29 25.88 -20.97
CA VAL A 681 0.40 26.05 -19.51
C VAL A 681 -0.99 26.10 -18.90
N LYS A 682 -1.25 25.27 -17.90
CA LYS A 682 -2.50 25.23 -17.13
C LYS A 682 -2.26 25.79 -15.73
N THR A 683 -2.74 26.99 -15.47
CA THR A 683 -2.60 27.67 -14.18
C THR A 683 -3.83 27.45 -13.32
N SER A 684 -3.64 26.90 -12.12
CA SER A 684 -4.73 26.74 -11.14
C SER A 684 -5.17 28.10 -10.59
N ILE A 685 -6.47 28.33 -10.58
CA ILE A 685 -7.10 29.48 -9.90
C ILE A 685 -7.99 29.03 -8.72
N GLY A 686 -7.82 27.80 -8.26
CA GLY A 686 -8.49 27.21 -7.09
C GLY A 686 -9.73 26.39 -7.43
N ARG A 687 -10.07 25.50 -6.53
CA ARG A 687 -11.20 24.56 -6.60
C ARG A 687 -11.32 23.82 -7.93
N GLY A 688 -10.18 23.32 -8.42
CA GLY A 688 -10.12 22.53 -9.65
C GLY A 688 -10.30 23.34 -10.93
N VAL A 689 -10.33 24.66 -10.87
CA VAL A 689 -10.43 25.51 -12.08
C VAL A 689 -9.04 25.88 -12.57
N PHE A 690 -8.82 25.66 -13.87
CA PHE A 690 -7.55 25.95 -14.54
C PHE A 690 -7.78 26.92 -15.71
N VAL A 691 -6.82 27.82 -15.91
CA VAL A 691 -6.75 28.72 -17.06
C VAL A 691 -5.60 28.28 -17.96
N GLU A 692 -5.87 28.12 -19.25
CA GLU A 692 -4.87 27.73 -20.23
C GLU A 692 -4.22 28.95 -20.87
N THR A 693 -2.89 28.88 -21.01
CA THR A 693 -2.09 29.82 -21.80
C THR A 693 -1.37 29.02 -22.86
N GLU A 694 -1.72 29.27 -24.11
CA GLU A 694 -1.18 28.53 -25.24
C GLU A 694 0.20 29.08 -25.66
N GLY A 695 1.12 28.17 -25.90
CA GLY A 695 2.38 28.39 -26.58
C GLY A 695 2.33 27.88 -28.02
N ILE A 696 3.50 27.72 -28.59
CA ILE A 696 3.70 27.24 -29.97
C ILE A 696 4.41 25.89 -30.02
N SER A 697 4.57 25.33 -31.22
CA SER A 697 5.24 24.03 -31.42
C SER A 697 6.72 24.20 -31.78
N ASP A 698 7.45 24.98 -30.99
CA ASP A 698 8.89 25.24 -31.17
C ASP A 698 9.74 24.50 -30.14
N LYS A 699 11.00 24.17 -30.52
CA LYS A 699 11.94 23.53 -29.60
C LYS A 699 12.24 24.36 -28.36
N LYS A 700 12.28 25.70 -28.52
CA LYS A 700 12.52 26.64 -27.41
C LYS A 700 11.49 27.74 -27.46
N GLN A 701 10.89 28.04 -26.34
CA GLN A 701 9.92 29.13 -26.21
C GLN A 701 9.83 29.65 -24.78
N ILE A 702 9.28 30.84 -24.66
CA ILE A 702 8.94 31.43 -23.36
C ILE A 702 7.43 31.63 -23.34
N ILE A 703 6.78 31.07 -22.33
CA ILE A 703 5.36 31.32 -22.07
C ILE A 703 5.24 32.20 -20.83
N VAL A 704 4.49 33.29 -20.96
CA VAL A 704 4.24 34.22 -19.86
C VAL A 704 2.76 34.19 -19.51
N VAL A 705 2.46 33.86 -18.27
CA VAL A 705 1.11 33.92 -17.70
C VAL A 705 0.98 35.23 -16.93
N ASP A 706 0.13 36.13 -17.38
CA ASP A 706 -0.19 37.37 -16.66
C ASP A 706 -1.19 37.08 -15.54
N ARG A 707 -0.71 37.07 -14.30
CA ARG A 707 -1.52 36.74 -13.12
C ARG A 707 -2.54 37.83 -12.76
N THR A 708 -2.32 39.06 -13.26
CA THR A 708 -3.26 40.18 -13.01
C THR A 708 -4.56 40.04 -13.79
N ASN A 709 -4.52 39.32 -14.91
CA ASN A 709 -5.64 39.04 -15.79
C ASN A 709 -6.35 37.74 -15.53
N LEU A 710 -5.86 36.93 -14.58
CA LEU A 710 -6.52 35.67 -14.22
C LEU A 710 -7.89 35.97 -13.54
N PRO A 711 -8.93 35.19 -13.87
CA PRO A 711 -10.20 35.28 -13.17
C PRO A 711 -10.01 35.09 -11.66
N LYS A 712 -10.78 35.80 -10.85
CA LYS A 712 -10.76 35.58 -9.40
C LYS A 712 -11.23 34.17 -9.11
N GLY A 713 -10.33 33.35 -8.61
CA GLY A 713 -10.63 31.95 -8.24
C GLY A 713 -11.61 31.84 -7.08
N LYS A 714 -12.28 30.72 -6.99
CA LYS A 714 -13.06 30.37 -5.80
C LYS A 714 -12.09 30.14 -4.61
N ARG A 715 -12.43 30.68 -3.43
CA ARG A 715 -11.59 30.49 -2.23
C ARG A 715 -11.47 29.00 -1.90
N ASN A 716 -10.25 28.57 -1.66
CA ASN A 716 -9.99 27.23 -1.12
C ASN A 716 -10.46 27.22 0.34
N THR A 717 -11.43 26.39 0.65
CA THR A 717 -11.68 26.02 2.05
C THR A 717 -10.67 24.92 2.39
N ILE A 718 -9.83 25.17 3.37
CA ILE A 718 -9.00 24.13 3.94
C ILE A 718 -9.94 23.31 4.83
N VAL A 719 -10.25 22.10 4.42
CA VAL A 719 -10.93 21.14 5.29
C VAL A 719 -9.85 20.52 6.16
N ASN A 720 -9.84 20.87 7.43
CA ASN A 720 -8.98 20.23 8.43
C ASN A 720 -9.59 18.89 8.84
N SER A 721 -8.92 17.86 8.48
CA SER A 721 -8.78 16.48 8.97
C SER A 721 -9.90 15.74 9.68
N SER A 722 -9.94 14.47 9.35
CA SER A 722 -10.43 13.23 10.03
C SER A 722 -11.38 13.41 11.23
N ARG A 723 -12.42 12.59 11.21
CA ARG A 723 -13.29 12.34 12.36
C ARG A 723 -12.43 12.18 13.61
N THR A 724 -12.66 13.02 14.59
CA THR A 724 -11.95 12.92 15.86
C THR A 724 -12.35 11.63 16.60
N LEU A 725 -11.42 11.09 17.39
CA LEU A 725 -11.67 9.94 18.25
C LEU A 725 -12.95 10.13 19.11
N ASP A 726 -13.24 11.37 19.50
CA ASP A 726 -14.41 11.75 20.30
C ASP A 726 -15.74 11.55 19.55
N GLU A 727 -15.80 11.83 18.25
CA GLU A 727 -17.01 11.60 17.45
C GLU A 727 -17.28 10.10 17.30
N SER A 728 -16.22 9.31 17.14
CA SER A 728 -16.33 7.86 17.10
C SER A 728 -16.85 7.30 18.44
N GLN A 729 -16.38 7.81 19.57
CA GLN A 729 -16.84 7.38 20.89
C GLN A 729 -18.31 7.77 21.15
N GLN A 730 -18.73 8.98 20.75
CA GLN A 730 -20.12 9.38 20.86
C GLN A 730 -21.05 8.52 20.01
N TYR A 731 -20.60 8.16 18.82
CA TYR A 731 -21.34 7.28 17.94
C TYR A 731 -21.48 5.87 18.54
N LEU A 732 -20.41 5.34 19.10
CA LEU A 732 -20.40 4.02 19.74
C LEU A 732 -21.28 3.94 20.97
N THR A 733 -21.37 5.01 21.77
CA THR A 733 -22.29 5.07 22.91
C THR A 733 -23.75 5.00 22.46
N LYS A 734 -24.09 5.63 21.32
CA LYS A 734 -25.43 5.53 20.72
C LYS A 734 -25.75 4.14 20.18
N MET A 735 -24.74 3.35 19.83
CA MET A 735 -24.91 2.01 19.26
C MET A 735 -25.02 0.89 20.30
N GLY A 736 -25.12 1.21 21.57
CA GLY A 736 -25.45 0.23 22.62
C GLY A 736 -24.27 -0.58 23.15
N LEU A 737 -23.10 0.04 23.28
CA LEU A 737 -21.92 -0.57 23.92
C LEU A 737 -21.83 -0.30 25.42
N ASP A 738 -22.93 0.11 26.04
CA ASP A 738 -22.98 0.52 27.42
C ASP A 738 -22.82 -0.66 28.38
N GLU A 739 -22.43 -0.32 29.61
CA GLU A 739 -22.37 -1.27 30.71
C GLU A 739 -23.78 -1.74 31.13
N PRO A 740 -23.90 -2.89 31.83
CA PRO A 740 -25.13 -3.28 32.48
C PRO A 740 -25.60 -2.16 33.41
N THR A 741 -26.88 -1.84 33.38
CA THR A 741 -27.42 -0.81 34.27
C THR A 741 -27.31 -1.27 35.74
N PRO A 742 -26.72 -0.47 36.63
CA PRO A 742 -26.61 -0.85 38.04
C PRO A 742 -27.95 -1.24 38.64
N SER A 743 -27.96 -2.38 39.34
CA SER A 743 -29.18 -2.91 40.00
C SER A 743 -30.32 -3.30 39.05
N ALA A 744 -30.10 -3.36 37.76
CA ALA A 744 -31.08 -3.86 36.80
C ALA A 744 -31.47 -5.31 37.07
N LYS A 745 -32.68 -5.68 36.66
CA LYS A 745 -33.13 -7.07 36.66
C LYS A 745 -32.90 -7.68 35.28
N PHE A 746 -32.37 -8.88 35.28
CA PHE A 746 -32.08 -9.62 34.05
C PHE A 746 -33.00 -10.83 33.94
N LYS A 747 -33.52 -11.04 32.75
CA LYS A 747 -34.31 -12.20 32.38
C LYS A 747 -33.70 -12.88 31.17
N THR A 748 -33.14 -14.06 31.36
CA THR A 748 -32.63 -14.89 30.28
C THR A 748 -33.77 -15.43 29.40
N ILE A 749 -33.53 -15.49 28.09
CA ILE A 749 -34.51 -16.02 27.12
C ILE A 749 -33.96 -17.31 26.54
N ASP A 750 -34.73 -18.38 26.64
CA ASP A 750 -34.36 -19.65 26.00
C ASP A 750 -34.70 -19.60 24.51
N ILE A 751 -33.64 -19.55 23.69
CA ILE A 751 -33.71 -19.56 22.22
C ILE A 751 -33.22 -20.87 21.62
N SER A 752 -32.98 -21.91 22.41
CA SER A 752 -32.34 -23.17 21.98
C SER A 752 -33.07 -23.84 20.81
N LYS A 753 -34.38 -23.69 20.73
CA LYS A 753 -35.18 -24.29 19.64
C LYS A 753 -34.98 -23.64 18.29
N TYR A 754 -34.30 -22.49 18.21
CA TYR A 754 -33.96 -21.76 16.99
C TYR A 754 -32.53 -22.03 16.53
N PHE A 755 -31.69 -22.59 17.38
CA PHE A 755 -30.32 -22.92 17.00
C PHE A 755 -30.28 -23.86 15.80
N ASN A 756 -29.54 -23.46 14.77
CA ASN A 756 -29.38 -24.17 13.50
C ASN A 756 -27.97 -24.66 13.23
N ALA A 757 -26.99 -24.30 14.08
CA ALA A 757 -25.59 -24.66 13.93
C ALA A 757 -24.86 -24.71 15.28
N ASN A 758 -23.65 -25.26 15.28
CA ASN A 758 -22.64 -25.01 16.30
C ASN A 758 -21.84 -23.77 15.93
N VAL A 759 -21.40 -22.98 16.90
CA VAL A 759 -20.62 -21.76 16.61
C VAL A 759 -19.31 -22.09 15.90
N ASP A 760 -18.72 -23.25 16.15
CA ASP A 760 -17.48 -23.72 15.54
C ASP A 760 -17.66 -24.27 14.10
N ASP A 761 -18.89 -24.36 13.59
CA ASP A 761 -19.16 -24.78 12.22
C ASP A 761 -18.89 -23.68 11.19
N ILE A 762 -18.74 -22.42 11.62
CA ILE A 762 -18.70 -21.26 10.73
C ILE A 762 -17.66 -21.37 9.62
N PHE A 763 -16.47 -21.88 9.89
CA PHE A 763 -15.39 -22.09 8.90
C PHE A 763 -15.18 -23.55 8.50
N LYS A 764 -16.00 -24.47 9.00
CA LYS A 764 -16.01 -25.87 8.59
C LYS A 764 -17.00 -26.15 7.48
N ASN A 765 -17.97 -25.26 7.27
CA ASN A 765 -18.99 -25.41 6.24
C ASN A 765 -18.44 -25.06 4.86
N GLU A 766 -18.90 -25.76 3.85
CA GLU A 766 -18.76 -25.33 2.48
C GLU A 766 -19.91 -24.36 2.16
N TYR A 767 -19.57 -23.13 1.82
CA TYR A 767 -20.54 -22.12 1.37
C TYR A 767 -20.62 -22.17 -0.15
N LEU A 768 -21.50 -23.06 -0.66
CA LEU A 768 -21.51 -23.44 -2.07
C LEU A 768 -22.13 -22.40 -2.98
N SER A 769 -23.05 -21.60 -2.49
CA SER A 769 -23.77 -20.64 -3.32
C SER A 769 -24.33 -19.52 -2.46
N PRO A 770 -23.96 -18.28 -2.74
CA PRO A 770 -24.84 -17.18 -2.42
C PRO A 770 -26.09 -17.32 -3.27
N ARG A 771 -27.20 -16.83 -2.78
CA ARG A 771 -28.50 -17.03 -3.43
C ARG A 771 -28.51 -16.55 -4.87
N PRO A 772 -29.26 -17.29 -5.71
CA PRO A 772 -29.22 -17.18 -7.14
C PRO A 772 -29.40 -15.76 -7.65
N PRO A 773 -29.03 -15.52 -8.92
CA PRO A 773 -28.58 -16.58 -9.84
C PRO A 773 -27.07 -16.83 -9.83
N TYR A 774 -26.28 -16.01 -9.14
CA TYR A 774 -24.84 -15.98 -9.33
C TYR A 774 -24.08 -16.16 -8.03
N THR A 775 -22.93 -16.82 -8.12
CA THR A 775 -22.00 -16.90 -7.02
C THR A 775 -20.71 -16.17 -7.39
N THR A 776 -20.55 -14.98 -6.88
CA THR A 776 -19.30 -14.22 -6.97
C THR A 776 -18.50 -14.28 -5.69
N LEU A 777 -19.10 -14.86 -4.63
CA LEU A 777 -18.64 -14.75 -3.28
C LEU A 777 -17.98 -16.02 -2.84
N GLU A 778 -16.89 -15.86 -2.20
CA GLU A 778 -16.22 -16.88 -1.44
C GLU A 778 -16.20 -16.42 0.00
N MET A 779 -16.94 -17.13 0.87
CA MET A 779 -16.77 -16.89 2.28
C MET A 779 -15.30 -17.07 2.63
N PRO A 780 -14.75 -16.21 3.46
CA PRO A 780 -13.45 -16.47 4.05
C PRO A 780 -13.53 -17.76 4.84
N LEU A 781 -13.23 -18.89 4.21
CA LEU A 781 -13.33 -20.25 4.79
C LEU A 781 -12.58 -20.38 6.11
N HIS A 782 -11.66 -19.48 6.36
CA HIS A 782 -10.79 -19.50 7.50
C HIS A 782 -10.72 -18.18 8.23
N GLY A 783 -11.70 -17.34 8.04
CA GLY A 783 -11.86 -16.07 8.74
C GLY A 783 -10.99 -14.95 8.22
N ILE A 784 -9.81 -15.21 7.72
CA ILE A 784 -8.90 -14.21 7.18
C ILE A 784 -9.00 -14.16 5.66
N GLY A 785 -10.09 -14.49 5.11
CA GLY A 785 -10.60 -14.23 3.79
C GLY A 785 -9.67 -14.17 2.59
N GLN A 786 -8.50 -14.65 2.73
CA GLN A 786 -7.44 -14.48 1.78
C GLN A 786 -7.46 -15.59 0.76
N TRP A 787 -8.25 -15.44 -0.25
CA TRP A 787 -8.26 -16.44 -1.33
C TRP A 787 -6.89 -16.59 -2.03
N CYS A 788 -6.04 -15.58 -1.97
CA CYS A 788 -4.65 -15.67 -2.40
C CYS A 788 -3.72 -16.33 -1.38
N HIS A 789 -4.22 -16.55 -0.14
CA HIS A 789 -3.50 -17.26 0.92
C HIS A 789 -4.41 -18.32 1.56
N PRO A 790 -4.79 -19.36 0.83
CA PRO A 790 -5.75 -20.37 1.28
C PRO A 790 -5.27 -21.19 2.48
N GLU A 791 -3.99 -21.13 2.80
CA GLU A 791 -3.38 -21.77 3.97
C GLU A 791 -3.63 -21.04 5.30
N ARG A 792 -4.21 -19.84 5.27
CA ARG A 792 -4.55 -19.06 6.47
C ARG A 792 -5.79 -19.62 7.14
N MET A 793 -5.63 -20.70 7.87
CA MET A 793 -6.70 -21.40 8.53
C MET A 793 -6.89 -20.91 9.96
N VAL A 794 -8.13 -20.60 10.35
CA VAL A 794 -8.52 -20.30 11.73
C VAL A 794 -9.50 -21.37 12.22
N THR A 795 -9.13 -22.06 13.27
CA THR A 795 -10.01 -23.03 13.91
C THR A 795 -10.80 -22.35 15.01
N ILE A 796 -12.11 -22.46 14.96
CA ILE A 796 -13.01 -22.02 16.02
C ILE A 796 -13.36 -23.22 16.88
N GLU A 797 -13.18 -23.08 18.20
CA GLU A 797 -13.49 -24.12 19.19
C GLU A 797 -14.16 -23.51 20.41
N ASP A 798 -15.25 -24.08 20.86
CA ASP A 798 -16.03 -23.51 21.97
C ASP A 798 -16.07 -24.39 23.24
N ASP A 799 -15.16 -25.34 23.37
CA ASP A 799 -15.09 -26.26 24.50
C ASP A 799 -14.91 -25.53 25.83
N GLY A 800 -14.09 -24.47 25.87
CA GLY A 800 -13.90 -23.69 27.10
C GLY A 800 -15.10 -22.86 27.46
N PHE A 801 -15.81 -22.33 26.49
CA PHE A 801 -17.10 -21.66 26.71
C PHE A 801 -18.12 -22.66 27.27
N ARG A 802 -18.27 -23.83 26.67
CA ARG A 802 -19.19 -24.90 27.11
C ARG A 802 -18.86 -25.40 28.51
N ALA A 803 -17.57 -25.53 28.83
CA ALA A 803 -17.13 -25.94 30.19
C ALA A 803 -17.51 -24.94 31.30
N LYS A 804 -17.77 -23.69 30.95
CA LYS A 804 -18.24 -22.67 31.91
C LYS A 804 -19.75 -22.66 32.11
N ILE A 805 -20.50 -23.42 31.32
CA ILE A 805 -21.97 -23.48 31.43
C ILE A 805 -22.35 -24.34 32.63
N ASN A 806 -23.11 -23.75 33.56
CA ASN A 806 -23.67 -24.44 34.70
C ASN A 806 -25.20 -24.37 34.67
N LYS A 807 -25.90 -25.49 34.74
CA LYS A 807 -27.36 -25.57 34.65
C LYS A 807 -27.94 -24.79 33.47
N LYS A 808 -27.35 -24.95 32.30
CA LYS A 808 -27.66 -24.22 31.05
C LYS A 808 -27.39 -22.71 31.08
N LEU A 809 -26.72 -22.21 32.08
CA LEU A 809 -26.40 -20.79 32.19
C LEU A 809 -24.89 -20.54 31.99
N PHE A 810 -24.52 -19.68 31.10
CA PHE A 810 -23.21 -19.08 31.02
C PHE A 810 -23.21 -17.76 31.79
N ASP A 811 -22.46 -17.70 32.86
CA ASP A 811 -22.32 -16.49 33.68
C ASP A 811 -21.28 -15.56 33.04
N THR A 812 -21.70 -14.33 32.71
CA THR A 812 -20.81 -13.34 32.08
C THR A 812 -19.83 -12.70 33.06
N GLY A 813 -20.04 -12.83 34.34
CA GLY A 813 -19.31 -12.08 35.40
C GLY A 813 -19.74 -10.60 35.51
N LEU A 814 -20.67 -10.14 34.69
CA LEU A 814 -21.19 -8.76 34.66
C LEU A 814 -22.54 -8.63 35.36
N GLY A 815 -22.97 -9.66 36.11
CA GLY A 815 -24.20 -9.67 36.86
C GLY A 815 -25.43 -10.22 36.12
N PHE A 816 -25.20 -10.81 34.94
CA PHE A 816 -26.24 -11.52 34.18
C PHE A 816 -25.66 -12.74 33.46
N SER A 817 -26.52 -13.59 32.93
CA SER A 817 -26.15 -14.81 32.27
C SER A 817 -26.91 -14.98 30.96
N PHE A 818 -26.41 -15.86 30.08
CA PHE A 818 -27.12 -16.35 28.89
C PHE A 818 -27.48 -17.83 29.04
N ILE A 819 -28.61 -18.25 28.45
CA ILE A 819 -28.92 -19.67 28.29
C ILE A 819 -28.14 -20.20 27.09
N SER A 820 -27.36 -21.25 27.33
CA SER A 820 -26.65 -21.96 26.28
C SER A 820 -26.54 -23.45 26.63
N PRO A 821 -26.65 -24.38 25.66
CA PRO A 821 -26.46 -25.81 25.87
C PRO A 821 -24.99 -26.17 26.03
N THR A 822 -24.72 -27.23 26.77
CA THR A 822 -23.38 -27.79 26.91
C THR A 822 -22.96 -28.68 25.70
N THR A 823 -23.92 -29.11 24.92
CA THR A 823 -23.71 -29.99 23.73
C THR A 823 -24.74 -29.67 22.67
N GLY A 824 -24.41 -29.96 21.42
CA GLY A 824 -25.26 -29.70 20.26
C GLY A 824 -25.29 -28.24 19.83
N HIS A 825 -26.22 -27.89 18.97
CA HIS A 825 -26.33 -26.55 18.40
C HIS A 825 -26.45 -25.48 19.48
N ASN A 826 -25.71 -24.37 19.33
CA ASN A 826 -25.66 -23.28 20.31
C ASN A 826 -25.68 -21.89 19.68
N ILE A 827 -25.91 -21.79 18.39
CA ILE A 827 -26.04 -20.53 17.66
C ILE A 827 -27.15 -20.62 16.62
N VAL A 828 -27.79 -19.51 16.35
CA VAL A 828 -28.66 -19.34 15.19
C VAL A 828 -27.98 -18.41 14.22
N TYR A 829 -27.48 -18.97 13.11
CA TYR A 829 -26.83 -18.24 12.04
C TYR A 829 -27.83 -17.76 10.99
N THR A 830 -27.52 -16.60 10.45
CA THR A 830 -28.10 -16.05 9.21
C THR A 830 -27.00 -15.66 8.24
N SER A 831 -27.27 -15.79 6.94
CA SER A 831 -26.38 -15.34 5.87
C SER A 831 -27.18 -15.15 4.59
N LEU A 832 -26.58 -14.50 3.58
CA LEU A 832 -27.12 -14.49 2.24
C LEU A 832 -26.76 -15.74 1.43
N TRP A 833 -25.96 -16.65 2.04
CA TRP A 833 -25.62 -17.95 1.49
C TRP A 833 -26.71 -18.99 1.79
N ASP A 834 -26.83 -20.00 0.94
CA ASP A 834 -27.92 -21.01 1.09
C ASP A 834 -27.79 -21.91 2.32
N ASN A 835 -26.64 -21.93 2.99
CA ASN A 835 -26.40 -22.69 4.21
C ASN A 835 -27.33 -22.27 5.36
N TYR A 836 -27.69 -20.99 5.40
CA TYR A 836 -28.50 -20.41 6.47
C TYR A 836 -29.61 -19.51 5.91
N PRO A 837 -30.69 -19.26 6.65
CA PRO A 837 -31.69 -18.28 6.25
C PRO A 837 -31.07 -16.87 6.25
N ASP A 838 -31.53 -15.97 5.35
CA ASP A 838 -31.15 -14.55 5.36
C ASP A 838 -31.66 -13.78 6.57
N SER A 839 -32.73 -14.28 7.17
CA SER A 839 -33.31 -13.71 8.37
C SER A 839 -34.01 -14.77 9.22
N ILE A 840 -34.12 -14.50 10.53
CA ILE A 840 -34.84 -15.33 11.47
C ILE A 840 -35.61 -14.50 12.48
N ASP A 841 -36.82 -14.95 12.80
CA ASP A 841 -37.70 -14.35 13.82
C ASP A 841 -37.65 -15.16 15.13
N ILE A 842 -37.29 -14.51 16.21
CA ILE A 842 -37.28 -15.08 17.57
C ILE A 842 -38.40 -14.40 18.39
N PRO A 843 -39.50 -15.08 18.71
CA PRO A 843 -40.56 -14.49 19.52
C PRO A 843 -40.08 -14.05 20.91
N LEU A 844 -40.39 -12.83 21.25
CA LEU A 844 -40.10 -12.23 22.56
C LEU A 844 -41.43 -11.78 23.19
N LYS A 845 -41.45 -11.72 24.50
CA LYS A 845 -42.63 -11.24 25.29
C LYS A 845 -42.17 -10.39 26.46
N GLY A 846 -43.02 -9.41 26.79
CA GLY A 846 -42.81 -8.54 27.95
C GLY A 846 -42.23 -7.18 27.55
N LYS A 847 -41.82 -6.42 28.56
CA LYS A 847 -41.20 -5.09 28.39
C LYS A 847 -39.78 -5.14 28.94
N ALA A 848 -38.89 -4.41 28.34
CA ALA A 848 -37.51 -4.33 28.78
C ALA A 848 -36.91 -2.96 28.39
N ASN A 849 -35.82 -2.55 29.06
CA ASN A 849 -35.06 -1.37 28.76
C ASN A 849 -33.99 -1.62 27.71
N ALA A 850 -33.47 -2.85 27.71
CA ALA A 850 -32.49 -3.29 26.72
C ALA A 850 -32.52 -4.82 26.55
N ALA A 851 -31.93 -5.29 25.43
CA ALA A 851 -31.61 -6.69 25.24
C ALA A 851 -30.07 -6.82 25.12
N TRP A 852 -29.51 -7.70 25.94
CA TRP A 852 -28.15 -8.16 25.80
C TRP A 852 -28.14 -9.35 24.85
N LEU A 853 -27.28 -9.25 23.85
CA LEU A 853 -27.16 -10.24 22.79
C LEU A 853 -25.74 -10.82 22.84
N LEU A 854 -25.63 -12.14 22.99
CA LEU A 854 -24.38 -12.85 22.76
C LEU A 854 -24.34 -13.25 21.27
N MET A 855 -23.42 -12.69 20.53
CA MET A 855 -23.38 -12.81 19.07
C MET A 855 -21.99 -13.27 18.61
N ALA A 856 -21.96 -14.03 17.53
CA ALA A 856 -20.72 -14.43 16.86
C ALA A 856 -20.95 -14.50 15.35
N GLY A 857 -19.91 -14.25 14.58
CA GLY A 857 -19.99 -14.32 13.14
C GLY A 857 -18.74 -13.81 12.46
N SER A 858 -18.79 -13.70 11.14
CA SER A 858 -17.68 -13.26 10.30
C SER A 858 -17.88 -11.81 9.84
N THR A 859 -16.79 -11.16 9.55
CA THR A 859 -16.72 -9.94 8.76
C THR A 859 -15.27 -9.76 8.27
N ASN A 860 -15.01 -8.81 7.39
CA ASN A 860 -13.68 -8.51 6.90
C ASN A 860 -13.51 -6.99 6.65
N GLU A 861 -12.33 -6.56 6.27
CA GLU A 861 -12.00 -5.16 6.01
C GLU A 861 -12.84 -4.54 4.88
N MET A 862 -13.20 -5.32 3.85
CA MET A 862 -14.04 -4.84 2.74
C MET A 862 -15.49 -4.58 3.18
N GLN A 863 -15.90 -5.11 4.34
CA GLN A 863 -17.23 -4.90 4.93
C GLN A 863 -17.20 -3.80 6.02
N SER A 864 -16.16 -2.96 6.02
CA SER A 864 -16.05 -1.83 6.95
C SER A 864 -16.98 -0.68 6.56
N ARG A 865 -17.45 0.04 7.59
CA ARG A 865 -18.24 1.28 7.44
C ARG A 865 -19.55 1.08 6.67
N ILE A 866 -20.08 -0.14 6.73
CA ILE A 866 -21.37 -0.52 6.16
C ILE A 866 -22.09 -1.45 7.15
N ASP A 867 -23.45 -1.40 7.16
CA ASP A 867 -24.25 -2.33 7.98
C ASP A 867 -24.05 -3.77 7.47
N ASN A 868 -23.46 -4.62 8.28
CA ASN A 868 -23.30 -6.04 7.96
C ASN A 868 -24.63 -6.80 8.19
N GLY A 869 -25.42 -6.36 9.15
CA GLY A 869 -26.73 -6.92 9.46
C GLY A 869 -27.52 -6.03 10.41
N LEU A 870 -28.72 -6.46 10.69
CA LEU A 870 -29.66 -5.77 11.59
C LEU A 870 -30.20 -6.74 12.65
N VAL A 871 -30.33 -6.23 13.89
CA VAL A 871 -31.16 -6.85 14.91
C VAL A 871 -32.34 -5.93 15.18
N ILE A 872 -33.55 -6.40 14.89
CA ILE A 872 -34.79 -5.60 14.91
C ILE A 872 -35.71 -6.11 16.00
N ALA A 873 -35.98 -5.28 16.99
CA ALA A 873 -36.98 -5.57 18.03
C ALA A 873 -38.34 -5.03 17.57
N ASN A 874 -39.27 -5.92 17.29
CA ASN A 874 -40.63 -5.57 16.91
C ASN A 874 -41.55 -5.57 18.12
N TYR A 875 -42.38 -4.56 18.22
CA TYR A 875 -43.36 -4.41 19.27
C TYR A 875 -44.78 -4.82 18.85
N THR A 876 -45.63 -5.08 19.82
CA THR A 876 -47.04 -5.46 19.58
C THR A 876 -47.88 -4.35 18.94
N ASP A 877 -47.43 -3.10 19.03
CA ASP A 877 -48.05 -1.93 18.39
C ASP A 877 -47.59 -1.68 16.95
N GLY A 878 -46.76 -2.58 16.41
CA GLY A 878 -46.29 -2.51 15.04
C GLY A 878 -45.01 -1.63 14.84
N THR A 879 -44.57 -0.93 15.89
CA THR A 879 -43.32 -0.16 15.86
C THR A 879 -42.10 -1.06 16.09
N GLN A 880 -40.90 -0.55 15.86
CA GLN A 880 -39.65 -1.28 16.00
C GLN A 880 -38.50 -0.41 16.51
N ASP A 881 -37.53 -1.04 17.14
CA ASP A 881 -36.19 -0.52 17.40
C ASP A 881 -35.17 -1.37 16.63
N THR A 882 -34.10 -0.77 16.17
CA THR A 882 -33.11 -1.46 15.34
C THR A 882 -31.69 -1.21 15.86
N LEU A 883 -30.94 -2.30 16.06
CA LEU A 883 -29.49 -2.28 16.24
C LEU A 883 -28.83 -2.63 14.91
N ARG A 884 -28.03 -1.71 14.39
CA ARG A 884 -27.22 -1.93 13.18
C ARG A 884 -25.90 -2.57 13.60
N LEU A 885 -25.48 -3.59 12.86
CA LEU A 885 -24.21 -4.28 13.07
C LEU A 885 -23.22 -3.74 12.05
N GLU A 886 -22.34 -2.85 12.47
CA GLU A 886 -21.39 -2.16 11.58
C GLU A 886 -19.95 -2.43 12.02
N ASN A 887 -19.17 -3.00 11.13
CA ASN A 887 -17.73 -3.17 11.29
C ASN A 887 -17.03 -1.81 11.01
N PRO A 888 -16.11 -1.33 11.85
CA PRO A 888 -15.60 -1.89 13.11
C PRO A 888 -16.30 -1.34 14.36
N ILE A 889 -17.45 -0.72 14.23
CA ILE A 889 -18.09 0.06 15.29
C ILE A 889 -18.54 -0.85 16.44
N ASN A 890 -19.41 -1.82 16.13
CA ASN A 890 -19.96 -2.76 17.09
C ASN A 890 -20.01 -4.21 16.59
N TRP A 891 -19.56 -4.47 15.38
CA TRP A 891 -19.45 -5.80 14.80
C TRP A 891 -17.99 -6.14 14.51
N CYS A 892 -17.52 -7.26 15.05
CA CYS A 892 -16.13 -7.72 14.95
C CYS A 892 -16.10 -9.15 14.45
N PRO A 893 -15.07 -9.55 13.68
CA PRO A 893 -14.92 -10.96 13.26
C PRO A 893 -14.69 -11.86 14.47
N ILE A 894 -15.21 -13.08 14.38
CA ILE A 894 -15.08 -14.10 15.43
C ILE A 894 -13.63 -14.49 15.70
N GLU A 895 -12.80 -14.49 14.65
CA GLU A 895 -11.45 -15.01 14.62
C GLU A 895 -10.35 -13.97 14.87
N GLN A 896 -10.67 -12.69 14.87
CA GLN A 896 -9.64 -11.66 14.81
C GLN A 896 -9.92 -10.52 15.80
N ASP A 897 -8.87 -9.98 16.40
CA ASP A 897 -8.91 -8.72 17.14
C ASP A 897 -8.38 -7.56 16.27
N TYR A 898 -8.64 -6.32 16.68
CA TYR A 898 -8.23 -5.16 15.91
C TYR A 898 -6.91 -4.56 16.41
N TYR A 899 -6.07 -4.16 15.49
CA TYR A 899 -5.08 -3.14 15.77
C TYR A 899 -5.81 -1.82 16.02
N LEU A 900 -5.49 -1.17 17.11
CA LEU A 900 -5.93 0.18 17.40
C LEU A 900 -4.70 0.97 17.82
N ASP A 901 -4.28 1.90 17.01
CA ASP A 901 -3.09 2.71 17.25
C ASP A 901 -3.37 4.21 17.27
N GLY A 902 -4.60 4.62 16.97
CA GLY A 902 -4.96 6.03 16.86
C GLY A 902 -4.28 6.74 15.68
N LEU A 903 -3.64 5.99 14.78
CA LEU A 903 -2.91 6.48 13.62
C LEU A 903 -3.61 6.00 12.34
N ALA A 904 -3.14 4.90 11.75
CA ALA A 904 -3.78 4.27 10.60
C ALA A 904 -5.06 3.52 11.00
N PHE A 905 -5.08 2.95 12.21
CA PHE A 905 -6.19 2.16 12.73
C PHE A 905 -6.90 2.91 13.84
N THR A 906 -7.98 3.60 13.46
CA THR A 906 -8.80 4.39 14.37
C THR A 906 -10.16 3.73 14.57
N ALA A 907 -10.41 3.24 15.78
CA ALA A 907 -11.73 2.87 16.25
C ALA A 907 -11.91 3.39 17.67
N ALA A 908 -13.12 3.34 18.19
CA ALA A 908 -13.34 3.77 19.56
C ALA A 908 -12.58 2.90 20.55
N GLU A 909 -12.05 3.51 21.59
CA GLU A 909 -11.39 2.80 22.69
C GLU A 909 -12.34 1.80 23.37
N LYS A 910 -13.60 2.16 23.51
CA LYS A 910 -14.62 1.32 24.14
C LYS A 910 -15.22 0.37 23.10
N ARG A 911 -14.77 -0.87 23.14
CA ARG A 911 -15.27 -1.96 22.29
C ARG A 911 -16.31 -2.80 23.04
N PRO A 912 -17.16 -3.57 22.32
CA PRO A 912 -18.03 -4.57 22.94
C PRO A 912 -17.24 -5.54 23.83
N TYR A 913 -17.84 -6.05 24.89
CA TYR A 913 -17.29 -7.20 25.58
C TYR A 913 -17.21 -8.39 24.64
N ARG A 914 -16.13 -9.11 24.71
CA ARG A 914 -15.94 -10.36 23.98
C ARG A 914 -15.89 -11.54 24.94
N VAL A 915 -16.34 -12.70 24.46
CA VAL A 915 -16.28 -13.98 25.16
C VAL A 915 -15.37 -14.89 24.37
N HIS A 916 -14.18 -15.17 24.88
CA HIS A 916 -13.24 -16.10 24.27
C HIS A 916 -13.83 -17.50 24.29
N LEU A 917 -14.01 -18.15 23.16
CA LEU A 917 -14.69 -19.44 23.06
C LEU A 917 -13.85 -20.57 23.65
N GLY A 918 -12.53 -20.55 23.44
CA GLY A 918 -11.61 -21.54 23.96
C GLY A 918 -11.42 -21.56 25.48
N SER A 919 -11.83 -20.50 26.22
CA SER A 919 -11.68 -20.46 27.68
C SER A 919 -12.91 -19.96 28.42
N GLY A 920 -13.90 -19.40 27.78
CA GLY A 920 -15.05 -18.73 28.37
C GLY A 920 -14.69 -17.44 29.11
N THR A 921 -13.54 -16.83 28.85
CA THR A 921 -13.11 -15.57 29.45
C THR A 921 -13.88 -14.40 28.84
N VAL A 922 -14.34 -13.47 29.68
CA VAL A 922 -15.08 -12.27 29.26
C VAL A 922 -14.22 -11.05 29.48
N SER A 923 -13.96 -10.28 28.44
CA SER A 923 -13.19 -9.03 28.47
C SER A 923 -13.48 -8.16 27.27
N ARG A 924 -13.27 -6.84 27.39
CA ARG A 924 -13.25 -5.94 26.24
C ARG A 924 -11.93 -6.03 25.46
N HIS A 925 -10.87 -6.48 26.11
CA HIS A 925 -9.53 -6.65 25.57
C HIS A 925 -9.05 -8.08 25.83
N LEU A 926 -9.15 -8.94 24.84
CA LEU A 926 -8.78 -10.36 24.97
C LEU A 926 -7.29 -10.58 24.78
N ALA A 927 -6.66 -9.86 23.86
CA ALA A 927 -5.27 -10.06 23.51
C ALA A 927 -4.29 -10.18 24.70
N PRO A 928 -4.35 -9.34 25.76
CA PRO A 928 -3.48 -9.47 26.90
C PRO A 928 -3.76 -10.73 27.77
N ILE A 929 -4.93 -11.32 27.62
CA ILE A 929 -5.41 -12.42 28.47
C ILE A 929 -5.18 -13.78 27.82
N VAL A 930 -5.60 -13.92 26.57
CA VAL A 930 -5.57 -15.21 25.84
C VAL A 930 -4.39 -15.33 24.88
N GLY A 931 -3.70 -14.23 24.64
CA GLY A 931 -2.67 -14.15 23.62
C GLY A 931 -3.25 -13.96 22.22
N ILE A 932 -2.38 -13.54 21.31
CA ILE A 932 -2.69 -13.43 19.89
C ILE A 932 -1.67 -14.25 19.13
N CYS A 933 -2.14 -15.08 18.23
CA CYS A 933 -1.31 -15.84 17.31
C CYS A 933 -1.34 -15.19 15.92
N ASN A 934 -0.33 -15.49 15.13
CA ASN A 934 -0.44 -15.30 13.69
C ASN A 934 -1.19 -16.50 13.08
N TRP A 935 -1.49 -16.39 11.78
CA TRP A 935 -2.15 -17.42 11.01
C TRP A 935 -1.40 -18.77 10.95
N GLU A 936 -0.11 -18.82 11.32
CA GLU A 936 0.66 -20.07 11.47
C GLU A 936 0.59 -20.66 12.88
N GLY A 937 -0.18 -20.09 13.80
CA GLY A 937 -0.25 -20.52 15.19
C GLY A 937 1.00 -20.19 16.01
N LYS A 938 1.90 -19.36 15.50
CA LYS A 938 3.13 -18.95 16.18
C LYS A 938 2.91 -17.69 16.97
N THR A 939 3.51 -17.61 18.14
CA THR A 939 3.47 -16.40 18.94
C THR A 939 4.26 -15.28 18.26
N ARG A 940 3.78 -14.06 18.37
CA ARG A 940 4.28 -12.85 17.72
C ARG A 940 5.77 -12.55 17.87
N LYS A 941 6.46 -13.20 18.81
CA LYS A 941 7.90 -13.00 19.07
C LYS A 941 8.81 -13.57 17.99
N ASP A 942 8.30 -14.52 17.20
CA ASP A 942 9.10 -15.34 16.28
C ASP A 942 8.93 -14.92 14.81
N LEU A 943 8.11 -13.88 14.54
CA LEU A 943 7.75 -13.49 13.19
C LEU A 943 7.93 -12.00 12.98
N TYR A 944 8.16 -11.65 11.73
CA TYR A 944 7.91 -10.30 11.26
C TYR A 944 6.49 -9.92 11.67
N SER A 945 6.36 -8.76 12.28
CA SER A 945 5.10 -8.28 12.89
C SER A 945 3.92 -8.06 11.93
N ALA A 946 3.97 -8.67 10.75
CA ALA A 946 3.10 -8.43 9.61
C ALA A 946 1.77 -9.20 9.63
N GLU A 947 1.33 -9.69 10.77
CA GLU A 947 0.25 -10.64 10.78
C GLU A 947 -1.04 -10.09 11.39
N PRO A 948 -2.21 -10.48 10.86
CA PRO A 948 -3.49 -10.21 11.50
C PRO A 948 -3.49 -10.66 12.96
N GLN A 949 -4.21 -9.97 13.83
CA GLN A 949 -4.31 -10.35 15.23
C GLN A 949 -5.34 -11.47 15.42
N ILE A 950 -4.95 -12.71 15.16
CA ILE A 950 -5.81 -13.88 15.28
C ILE A 950 -6.04 -14.24 16.75
N ILE A 951 -7.30 -14.44 17.11
CA ILE A 951 -7.73 -15.00 18.39
C ILE A 951 -7.90 -16.49 18.17
N GLU A 952 -6.98 -17.30 18.73
CA GLU A 952 -7.09 -18.75 18.71
C GLU A 952 -8.42 -19.20 19.33
N ASN A 953 -9.12 -20.14 18.70
CA ASN A 953 -10.45 -20.61 19.04
C ASN A 953 -11.59 -19.58 18.90
N GLY A 954 -11.29 -18.35 18.56
CA GLY A 954 -12.26 -17.31 18.30
C GLY A 954 -12.92 -16.69 19.54
N ALA A 955 -13.69 -15.64 19.30
CA ALA A 955 -14.43 -14.94 20.36
C ALA A 955 -15.79 -14.44 19.87
N ALA A 956 -16.83 -14.75 20.63
CA ALA A 956 -18.13 -14.11 20.51
C ALA A 956 -18.07 -12.67 21.08
N GLN A 957 -19.08 -11.87 20.84
CA GLN A 957 -19.21 -10.52 21.38
C GLN A 957 -20.56 -10.31 22.04
N MET A 958 -20.62 -9.41 23.01
CA MET A 958 -21.87 -9.05 23.72
C MET A 958 -22.27 -7.64 23.32
N LEU A 959 -23.49 -7.50 22.80
CA LEU A 959 -24.05 -6.22 22.40
C LEU A 959 -25.27 -5.88 23.27
N LYS A 960 -25.33 -4.63 23.69
CA LYS A 960 -26.52 -4.09 24.38
C LYS A 960 -27.37 -3.32 23.38
N MET A 961 -28.57 -3.82 23.10
CA MET A 961 -29.55 -3.17 22.25
C MET A 961 -30.57 -2.40 23.12
N PRO A 962 -30.60 -1.08 23.04
CA PRO A 962 -31.62 -0.30 23.74
C PRO A 962 -33.04 -0.64 23.24
N LEU A 963 -34.00 -0.70 24.13
CA LEU A 963 -35.41 -1.00 23.86
C LEU A 963 -36.33 0.05 24.49
N ASN A 964 -37.51 0.22 23.88
CA ASN A 964 -38.52 1.09 24.48
C ASN A 964 -39.25 0.37 25.65
N PRO A 965 -39.01 0.79 26.92
CA PRO A 965 -39.55 0.10 28.07
C PRO A 965 -41.07 0.24 28.23
N LYS A 966 -41.69 1.16 27.49
CA LYS A 966 -43.15 1.37 27.54
C LYS A 966 -43.90 0.40 26.65
N LYS A 967 -43.20 -0.22 25.66
CA LYS A 967 -43.80 -1.08 24.62
C LYS A 967 -43.59 -2.56 24.92
N SER A 968 -44.55 -3.38 24.54
CA SER A 968 -44.45 -4.83 24.69
C SER A 968 -43.77 -5.45 23.47
N LEU A 969 -42.73 -6.23 23.73
CA LEU A 969 -42.02 -6.99 22.67
C LEU A 969 -42.95 -8.05 22.08
N ARG A 970 -42.81 -8.24 20.75
CA ARG A 970 -43.45 -9.28 19.97
C ARG A 970 -42.44 -10.32 19.48
N ARG A 971 -41.33 -9.84 18.89
CA ARG A 971 -40.23 -10.67 18.37
C ARG A 971 -38.95 -9.85 18.23
N LEU A 972 -37.85 -10.54 18.17
CA LEU A 972 -36.58 -10.04 17.69
C LEU A 972 -36.28 -10.72 16.37
N GLN A 973 -35.91 -9.94 15.36
CA GLN A 973 -35.51 -10.43 14.05
C GLN A 973 -34.01 -10.17 13.85
N LEU A 974 -33.27 -11.19 13.48
CA LEU A 974 -31.92 -11.08 12.96
C LEU A 974 -31.98 -11.12 11.45
N ARG A 975 -31.29 -10.20 10.76
CA ARG A 975 -31.22 -10.12 9.31
C ARG A 975 -29.82 -9.82 8.85
N THR A 976 -29.26 -10.62 7.96
CA THR A 976 -27.98 -10.37 7.30
C THR A 976 -28.20 -9.48 6.06
N LEU A 977 -27.31 -8.52 5.88
CA LEU A 977 -27.36 -7.57 4.75
C LEU A 977 -26.16 -7.68 3.82
N SER A 978 -24.98 -7.95 4.35
CA SER A 978 -23.75 -8.06 3.57
C SER A 978 -23.54 -9.45 3.02
N ASN A 979 -23.00 -9.51 1.82
CA ASN A 979 -22.79 -10.76 1.10
C ASN A 979 -21.73 -11.65 1.78
N ASP A 980 -20.64 -11.06 2.26
CA ASP A 980 -19.45 -11.79 2.75
C ASP A 980 -19.45 -12.00 4.27
N VAL A 981 -20.62 -12.11 4.88
CA VAL A 981 -20.73 -12.29 6.31
C VAL A 981 -21.70 -13.41 6.68
N VAL A 982 -21.43 -14.03 7.81
CA VAL A 982 -22.34 -14.90 8.56
C VAL A 982 -22.55 -14.27 9.91
N ILE A 983 -23.78 -14.08 10.33
CA ILE A 983 -24.14 -13.43 11.58
C ILE A 983 -24.98 -14.34 12.44
N GLY A 984 -24.63 -14.48 13.72
CA GLY A 984 -25.36 -15.37 14.61
C GLY A 984 -25.62 -14.83 16.01
N ILE A 985 -26.69 -15.35 16.62
CA ILE A 985 -27.05 -15.10 18.02
C ILE A 985 -26.93 -16.40 18.81
N MET A 986 -26.13 -16.39 19.88
CA MET A 986 -25.93 -17.50 20.81
C MET A 986 -26.81 -17.36 22.08
N GLY A 987 -27.25 -16.16 22.40
CA GLY A 987 -28.04 -15.94 23.57
C GLY A 987 -28.69 -14.56 23.66
N ILE A 988 -29.80 -14.47 24.40
CA ILE A 988 -30.54 -13.21 24.64
C ILE A 988 -30.88 -13.10 26.11
N THR A 989 -30.61 -11.94 26.71
CA THR A 989 -31.02 -11.59 28.07
C THR A 989 -31.62 -10.20 28.08
N LEU A 990 -32.84 -10.10 28.56
CA LEU A 990 -33.56 -8.82 28.71
C LEU A 990 -33.16 -8.12 29.99
N GLU A 991 -32.87 -6.84 29.90
CA GLU A 991 -32.57 -5.93 31.00
C GLU A 991 -33.79 -5.05 31.29
N SER A 992 -34.24 -5.00 32.56
CA SER A 992 -35.33 -4.15 33.02
C SER A 992 -34.83 -3.21 34.09
N ALA A 993 -35.47 -2.05 34.25
CA ALA A 993 -35.14 -1.09 35.29
C ALA A 993 -35.19 -1.73 36.69
N PRO A 994 -34.41 -1.24 37.66
CA PRO A 994 -34.59 -1.55 39.07
C PRO A 994 -36.04 -1.24 39.48
N LYS A 995 -36.59 -2.04 40.42
CA LYS A 995 -37.91 -1.75 40.96
C LYS A 995 -37.84 -0.47 41.77
#